data_292093aafba4e67018dc14a3f68bf3c5
#
_entry.id   292093aafba4e67018dc14a3f68bf3c5
#
_cell.length_a   1.000
_cell.length_b   1.000
_cell.length_c   1.000
_cell.angle_alpha   90.00
_cell.angle_beta   90.00
_cell.angle_gamma   90.00
#
_symmetry.space_group_name_H-M   'P 1'
#
loop_
_entity.id
_entity.type
_entity.pdbx_description
1 polymer ?
#
loop_
_entity_poly.entity_id
_entity_poly.type
_entity_poly.pdbx_seq_one_letter_code
_entity_poly.pdbx_strand_id
1 'polypeptide(L)'
;MQENLVIVESPAKAKTIEKFLGEDYKVMSSYGHIRDLKKKELSIDPKTLEPDYEIPDEKKKLVSELKSNAKKAKKIWLASDEDREGEAISWHLCEVLGLDEAKTNRIVFHEITKSAILDAIKSPRHLNMDLVNAQQARRVLDRLVGFKLSPVLWRKVKPALSAGRVQSVAVRLIVEREREIQAFHSEPYYRINALFGITNADGSQSEVKAELDTRFKTHEEAVAFLEQCKDAKFAVSNITKKPLRRTPAPPFTTSTLQQEAARKLGFTVSQTMMVAQRLYESGRITYMRTDSVNLSSLAINTSKDEIIKLWGKEYSKTRNYHTHAKGAQEAHEAIRPTFMSQTEIDGTAQEKRLYELIWKRTAASQMADALIDKTTVTIDIAGSQAKFIANGEVVTFDGFLKVYRESTDEDDNNQEEATHMLPVMQVGNVLERREITSTERFSMGPIRYTEASLVHKLEELGIGRPSTYAPTISTIQQREYVQKGDKKGEERTYTVDTLKGTKVTSRERKEMVGSEKGKLLPTDIGIVVNDFLMANFPDIMDYNFTAKVEQQFDQIAEGKEEWNTMMKVFDKSFEPTVDKVMNARSEHKAGERQLGKEPETGKPVFVKIGRFGPVVQIGSADDTEKPRFSQLPSDKSIETITLEEALELFKLPRTIGEFEGSDVVIGAGRFGPYVMHDKKYVSLPKGTDPMKVTLEEAIQLIGEKREQEQKRHIKAFNEDAKLEVLNGRYGPYIAYDGKNYRMPKALHEKAAELSYAECMEIVNNAPEPKGRKRK
;
A
#
# COMPACT_ATOMS: atom_id res chain seq x y z
N MET A 1 10.94 -6.19 -49.56
CA MET A 1 9.60 -5.79 -49.03
C MET A 1 9.39 -6.61 -47.79
N GLN A 2 9.00 -6.02 -46.69
CA GLN A 2 8.81 -6.73 -45.42
C GLN A 2 7.51 -7.52 -45.47
N GLU A 3 7.52 -8.83 -45.12
CA GLU A 3 6.32 -9.65 -45.18
C GLU A 3 5.35 -9.29 -44.06
N ASN A 4 5.82 -9.25 -42.82
CA ASN A 4 4.98 -9.08 -41.64
C ASN A 4 5.53 -7.98 -40.71
N LEU A 5 4.63 -7.10 -40.22
CA LEU A 5 4.88 -6.16 -39.14
C LEU A 5 4.01 -6.50 -37.94
N VAL A 6 4.62 -6.81 -36.80
CA VAL A 6 3.93 -7.03 -35.53
C VAL A 6 4.13 -5.80 -34.65
N ILE A 7 3.06 -5.26 -34.10
CA ILE A 7 3.11 -4.09 -33.20
C ILE A 7 2.62 -4.51 -31.81
N VAL A 8 3.48 -4.31 -30.81
CA VAL A 8 3.23 -4.58 -29.39
C VAL A 8 3.31 -3.29 -28.58
N GLU A 9 2.92 -3.31 -27.31
CA GLU A 9 2.93 -2.10 -26.48
C GLU A 9 4.29 -1.81 -25.82
N SER A 10 5.18 -2.80 -25.63
CA SER A 10 6.45 -2.59 -24.94
C SER A 10 7.66 -3.07 -25.73
N PRO A 11 8.82 -2.40 -25.62
CA PRO A 11 10.05 -2.82 -26.33
C PRO A 11 10.61 -4.14 -25.79
N ALA A 12 10.40 -4.48 -24.52
CA ALA A 12 10.84 -5.75 -23.96
C ALA A 12 10.05 -6.91 -24.56
N LYS A 13 8.72 -6.76 -24.67
CA LYS A 13 7.83 -7.71 -25.33
C LYS A 13 8.20 -7.87 -26.81
N ALA A 14 8.48 -6.75 -27.51
CA ALA A 14 8.92 -6.79 -28.91
C ALA A 14 10.17 -7.67 -29.08
N LYS A 15 11.18 -7.46 -28.27
CA LYS A 15 12.43 -8.23 -28.29
C LYS A 15 12.25 -9.73 -28.01
N THR A 16 11.32 -10.07 -27.13
CA THR A 16 11.01 -11.46 -26.78
C THR A 16 10.28 -12.16 -27.94
N ILE A 17 9.25 -11.51 -28.51
CA ILE A 17 8.42 -12.07 -29.57
C ILE A 17 9.20 -12.21 -30.89
N GLU A 18 10.02 -11.22 -31.23
CA GLU A 18 10.84 -11.25 -32.47
C GLU A 18 11.71 -12.49 -32.53
N LYS A 19 12.29 -12.94 -31.41
CA LYS A 19 13.09 -14.16 -31.32
C LYS A 19 12.30 -15.43 -31.66
N PHE A 20 10.98 -15.43 -31.45
CA PHE A 20 10.12 -16.59 -31.69
C PHE A 20 9.59 -16.66 -33.12
N LEU A 21 9.42 -15.50 -33.78
CA LEU A 21 8.77 -15.40 -35.09
C LEU A 21 9.72 -15.57 -36.30
N GLY A 22 11.03 -15.27 -36.13
CA GLY A 22 12.02 -15.38 -37.20
C GLY A 22 12.06 -14.15 -38.12
N GLU A 23 12.87 -14.28 -39.20
CA GLU A 23 13.29 -13.15 -40.07
C GLU A 23 12.17 -12.56 -40.94
N ASP A 24 11.06 -13.28 -41.19
CA ASP A 24 9.93 -12.79 -41.96
C ASP A 24 9.07 -11.77 -41.20
N TYR A 25 9.33 -11.63 -39.91
CA TYR A 25 8.59 -10.76 -39.02
C TYR A 25 9.46 -9.65 -38.44
N LYS A 26 9.03 -8.42 -38.57
CA LYS A 26 9.57 -7.30 -37.82
C LYS A 26 8.63 -6.96 -36.66
N VAL A 27 9.17 -6.90 -35.44
CA VAL A 27 8.41 -6.56 -34.28
C VAL A 27 8.77 -5.17 -33.81
N MET A 28 7.77 -4.29 -33.66
CA MET A 28 7.93 -2.92 -33.19
C MET A 28 7.07 -2.65 -31.95
N SER A 29 7.49 -1.68 -31.16
CA SER A 29 6.72 -1.24 -29.98
C SER A 29 6.06 0.11 -30.21
N SER A 30 4.80 0.25 -29.74
CA SER A 30 4.10 1.54 -29.65
C SER A 30 4.49 2.34 -28.38
N TYR A 31 5.24 1.73 -27.45
CA TYR A 31 5.53 2.31 -26.13
C TYR A 31 4.26 2.75 -25.39
N GLY A 32 3.24 1.88 -25.36
CA GLY A 32 1.91 2.13 -24.79
C GLY A 32 0.99 2.89 -25.76
N HIS A 33 0.07 3.68 -25.21
CA HIS A 33 -0.87 4.46 -25.99
C HIS A 33 -0.16 5.49 -26.91
N ILE A 34 -0.61 5.59 -28.15
CA ILE A 34 -0.10 6.55 -29.15
C ILE A 34 -1.02 7.76 -29.35
N ARG A 35 -2.28 7.68 -28.88
CA ARG A 35 -3.23 8.78 -28.77
C ARG A 35 -3.70 8.89 -27.32
N ASP A 36 -4.02 10.09 -26.87
CA ASP A 36 -4.66 10.35 -25.58
C ASP A 36 -5.53 11.62 -25.67
N LEU A 37 -6.36 11.84 -24.67
CA LEU A 37 -7.10 13.08 -24.49
C LEU A 37 -6.12 14.23 -24.22
N LYS A 38 -6.41 15.44 -24.72
CA LYS A 38 -5.57 16.61 -24.52
C LYS A 38 -5.31 16.87 -23.02
N LYS A 39 -4.07 17.18 -22.67
CA LYS A 39 -3.65 17.26 -21.24
C LYS A 39 -4.30 18.41 -20.47
N LYS A 40 -4.60 19.55 -21.13
CA LYS A 40 -5.06 20.78 -20.48
C LYS A 40 -6.54 21.09 -20.69
N GLU A 41 -7.22 20.35 -21.52
CA GLU A 41 -8.61 20.56 -21.90
C GLU A 41 -9.45 19.36 -21.44
N LEU A 42 -10.77 19.53 -21.37
CA LEU A 42 -11.69 18.42 -21.12
C LEU A 42 -11.55 17.36 -22.21
N SER A 43 -11.37 17.78 -23.46
CA SER A 43 -11.18 16.92 -24.64
C SER A 43 -12.32 15.91 -24.84
N ILE A 44 -13.53 16.32 -24.48
CA ILE A 44 -14.78 15.57 -24.64
C ILE A 44 -15.82 16.56 -25.15
N ASP A 45 -16.53 16.21 -26.23
CA ASP A 45 -17.64 17.01 -26.73
C ASP A 45 -18.77 17.07 -25.69
N PRO A 46 -19.22 18.26 -25.26
CA PRO A 46 -20.19 18.38 -24.18
C PRO A 46 -21.60 17.91 -24.54
N LYS A 47 -21.92 17.72 -25.85
CA LYS A 47 -23.24 17.27 -26.28
C LYS A 47 -23.29 15.78 -26.57
N THR A 48 -22.26 15.28 -27.24
CA THR A 48 -22.20 13.87 -27.66
C THR A 48 -21.49 12.98 -26.65
N LEU A 49 -20.66 13.58 -25.78
CA LEU A 49 -19.72 12.93 -24.85
C LEU A 49 -18.62 12.12 -25.54
N GLU A 50 -18.44 12.35 -26.85
CA GLU A 50 -17.37 11.72 -27.63
C GLU A 50 -16.01 12.31 -27.25
N PRO A 51 -14.99 11.47 -27.08
CA PRO A 51 -13.64 11.92 -26.77
C PRO A 51 -12.91 12.46 -28.01
N ASP A 52 -12.21 13.59 -27.84
CA ASP A 52 -11.33 14.18 -28.84
C ASP A 52 -9.88 13.78 -28.56
N TYR A 53 -9.40 12.76 -29.28
CA TYR A 53 -8.05 12.22 -29.10
C TYR A 53 -7.01 12.95 -29.94
N GLU A 54 -5.84 13.21 -29.36
CA GLU A 54 -4.66 13.74 -30.05
C GLU A 54 -3.46 12.79 -29.97
N ILE A 55 -2.52 12.95 -30.89
CA ILE A 55 -1.21 12.29 -30.80
C ILE A 55 -0.29 13.23 -30.01
N PRO A 56 0.15 12.83 -28.78
CA PRO A 56 1.07 13.65 -28.00
C PRO A 56 2.36 13.97 -28.74
N ASP A 57 2.92 15.17 -28.55
CA ASP A 57 4.12 15.62 -29.28
C ASP A 57 5.28 14.64 -29.18
N GLU A 58 5.47 14.05 -27.99
CA GLU A 58 6.49 13.04 -27.73
C GLU A 58 6.32 11.74 -28.55
N LYS A 59 5.12 11.48 -29.05
CA LYS A 59 4.79 10.29 -29.85
C LYS A 59 4.85 10.51 -31.36
N LYS A 60 4.87 11.76 -31.85
CA LYS A 60 4.78 12.07 -33.29
C LYS A 60 5.88 11.40 -34.12
N LYS A 61 7.13 11.35 -33.59
CA LYS A 61 8.26 10.69 -34.26
C LYS A 61 8.03 9.18 -34.37
N LEU A 62 7.63 8.54 -33.29
CA LEU A 62 7.30 7.11 -33.26
C LEU A 62 6.17 6.76 -34.22
N VAL A 63 5.12 7.55 -34.24
CA VAL A 63 3.97 7.37 -35.15
C VAL A 63 4.44 7.46 -36.60
N SER A 64 5.32 8.42 -36.96
CA SER A 64 5.87 8.54 -38.29
C SER A 64 6.67 7.29 -38.69
N GLU A 65 7.45 6.76 -37.77
CA GLU A 65 8.22 5.53 -37.99
C GLU A 65 7.31 4.31 -38.17
N LEU A 66 6.28 4.15 -37.32
CA LEU A 66 5.28 3.09 -37.45
C LEU A 66 4.54 3.18 -38.79
N LYS A 67 4.09 4.38 -39.21
CA LYS A 67 3.46 4.60 -40.51
C LYS A 67 4.36 4.19 -41.69
N SER A 68 5.64 4.55 -41.63
CA SER A 68 6.61 4.19 -42.66
C SER A 68 6.80 2.66 -42.76
N ASN A 69 6.87 1.96 -41.64
CA ASN A 69 7.01 0.49 -41.64
C ASN A 69 5.70 -0.21 -42.02
N ALA A 70 4.54 0.30 -41.58
CA ALA A 70 3.22 -0.24 -41.95
C ALA A 70 3.00 -0.21 -43.47
N LYS A 71 3.40 0.88 -44.15
CA LYS A 71 3.33 1.00 -45.63
C LYS A 71 4.21 0.01 -46.38
N LYS A 72 5.30 -0.50 -45.76
CA LYS A 72 6.23 -1.45 -46.37
C LYS A 72 5.83 -2.89 -46.12
N ALA A 73 5.02 -3.16 -45.12
CA ALA A 73 4.61 -4.51 -44.73
C ALA A 73 3.42 -4.97 -45.58
N LYS A 74 3.41 -6.27 -45.93
CA LYS A 74 2.27 -6.90 -46.58
C LYS A 74 1.14 -7.21 -45.62
N LYS A 75 1.47 -7.60 -44.40
CA LYS A 75 0.52 -7.91 -43.32
C LYS A 75 0.92 -7.18 -42.04
N ILE A 76 -0.09 -6.71 -41.31
CA ILE A 76 0.08 -6.03 -40.02
C ILE A 76 -0.66 -6.84 -38.95
N TRP A 77 0.05 -7.04 -37.83
CA TRP A 77 -0.41 -7.79 -36.67
C TRP A 77 -0.38 -6.89 -35.46
N LEU A 78 -1.50 -6.78 -34.75
CA LEU A 78 -1.60 -6.06 -33.49
C LEU A 78 -1.59 -7.06 -32.34
N ALA A 79 -0.55 -6.98 -31.52
CA ALA A 79 -0.22 -7.99 -30.51
C ALA A 79 -0.08 -7.35 -29.11
N SER A 80 -0.91 -6.34 -28.81
CA SER A 80 -1.02 -5.78 -27.46
C SER A 80 -1.67 -6.78 -26.48
N ASP A 81 -1.59 -6.50 -25.18
CA ASP A 81 -2.13 -7.37 -24.13
C ASP A 81 -3.63 -7.67 -24.33
N GLU A 82 -4.09 -8.73 -23.71
CA GLU A 82 -5.49 -9.19 -23.80
C GLU A 82 -6.35 -8.56 -22.70
N ASP A 83 -6.23 -7.26 -22.53
CA ASP A 83 -7.13 -6.50 -21.66
C ASP A 83 -7.73 -5.30 -22.42
N ARG A 84 -8.63 -4.56 -21.76
CA ARG A 84 -9.29 -3.38 -22.34
C ARG A 84 -8.29 -2.32 -22.79
N GLU A 85 -7.19 -2.15 -22.06
CA GLU A 85 -6.13 -1.18 -22.40
C GLU A 85 -5.38 -1.61 -23.65
N GLY A 86 -5.03 -2.90 -23.77
CA GLY A 86 -4.37 -3.44 -24.96
C GLY A 86 -5.28 -3.38 -26.19
N GLU A 87 -6.59 -3.65 -26.03
CA GLU A 87 -7.54 -3.53 -27.12
C GLU A 87 -7.68 -2.09 -27.61
N ALA A 88 -7.74 -1.12 -26.68
CA ALA A 88 -7.77 0.31 -27.01
C ALA A 88 -6.46 0.77 -27.69
N ILE A 89 -5.29 0.26 -27.26
CA ILE A 89 -4.02 0.54 -27.93
C ILE A 89 -4.05 0.04 -29.38
N SER A 90 -4.56 -1.17 -29.62
CA SER A 90 -4.71 -1.73 -30.95
C SER A 90 -5.68 -0.92 -31.82
N TRP A 91 -6.80 -0.49 -31.28
CA TRP A 91 -7.75 0.38 -31.97
C TRP A 91 -7.12 1.74 -32.32
N HIS A 92 -6.43 2.39 -31.38
CA HIS A 92 -5.71 3.63 -31.65
C HIS A 92 -4.64 3.47 -32.72
N LEU A 93 -3.98 2.30 -32.80
CA LEU A 93 -3.05 2.01 -33.89
C LEU A 93 -3.76 1.91 -35.25
N CYS A 94 -4.91 1.23 -35.33
CA CYS A 94 -5.70 1.20 -36.54
C CYS A 94 -6.05 2.59 -37.06
N GLU A 95 -6.62 3.43 -36.20
CA GLU A 95 -6.98 4.81 -36.52
C GLU A 95 -5.78 5.64 -37.01
N VAL A 96 -4.69 5.63 -36.25
CA VAL A 96 -3.51 6.47 -36.56
C VAL A 96 -2.79 6.01 -37.81
N LEU A 97 -2.71 4.69 -38.04
CA LEU A 97 -2.03 4.12 -39.19
C LEU A 97 -2.93 4.06 -40.45
N GLY A 98 -4.24 4.32 -40.29
CA GLY A 98 -5.22 4.24 -41.37
C GLY A 98 -5.43 2.79 -41.83
N LEU A 99 -5.49 1.86 -40.91
CA LEU A 99 -5.71 0.44 -41.19
C LEU A 99 -7.21 0.15 -41.29
N ASP A 100 -7.55 -0.78 -42.17
CA ASP A 100 -8.90 -1.32 -42.25
C ASP A 100 -9.09 -2.33 -41.08
N GLU A 101 -9.93 -2.01 -40.13
CA GLU A 101 -10.20 -2.83 -38.95
C GLU A 101 -10.66 -4.25 -39.33
N ALA A 102 -11.44 -4.39 -40.40
CA ALA A 102 -11.92 -5.66 -40.90
C ALA A 102 -10.83 -6.55 -41.53
N LYS A 103 -9.68 -5.96 -41.86
CA LYS A 103 -8.54 -6.66 -42.49
C LYS A 103 -7.32 -6.74 -41.58
N THR A 104 -7.36 -6.10 -40.41
CA THR A 104 -6.24 -6.06 -39.49
C THR A 104 -6.24 -7.31 -38.60
N ASN A 105 -5.10 -7.97 -38.50
CA ASN A 105 -4.97 -9.17 -37.68
C ASN A 105 -4.68 -8.77 -36.24
N ARG A 106 -5.60 -9.05 -35.34
CA ARG A 106 -5.44 -8.94 -33.89
C ARG A 106 -5.08 -10.32 -33.34
N ILE A 107 -3.96 -10.44 -32.62
CA ILE A 107 -3.56 -11.67 -31.93
C ILE A 107 -3.50 -11.42 -30.43
N VAL A 108 -3.96 -12.38 -29.66
CA VAL A 108 -4.01 -12.36 -28.20
C VAL A 108 -3.36 -13.61 -27.63
N PHE A 109 -2.74 -13.48 -26.48
CA PHE A 109 -2.08 -14.59 -25.80
C PHE A 109 -1.95 -14.27 -24.30
N HIS A 110 -2.13 -15.29 -23.47
CA HIS A 110 -2.04 -15.15 -22.01
C HIS A 110 -0.61 -15.28 -21.49
N GLU A 111 0.32 -15.78 -22.32
CA GLU A 111 1.73 -15.98 -21.98
C GLU A 111 2.62 -15.72 -23.21
N ILE A 112 3.84 -15.27 -22.97
CA ILE A 112 4.80 -15.02 -24.04
C ILE A 112 5.76 -16.21 -24.17
N THR A 113 5.23 -17.30 -24.73
CA THR A 113 5.98 -18.50 -25.11
C THR A 113 5.97 -18.69 -26.63
N LYS A 114 6.95 -19.44 -27.15
CA LYS A 114 7.03 -19.69 -28.60
C LYS A 114 5.76 -20.36 -29.12
N SER A 115 5.23 -21.36 -28.41
CA SER A 115 4.01 -22.06 -28.78
C SER A 115 2.81 -21.13 -28.80
N ALA A 116 2.57 -20.36 -27.72
CA ALA A 116 1.43 -19.47 -27.63
C ALA A 116 1.44 -18.38 -28.73
N ILE A 117 2.62 -17.80 -29.02
CA ILE A 117 2.76 -16.81 -30.08
C ILE A 117 2.50 -17.41 -31.46
N LEU A 118 3.07 -18.58 -31.77
CA LEU A 118 2.86 -19.24 -33.07
C LEU A 118 1.40 -19.68 -33.25
N ASP A 119 0.73 -20.11 -32.20
CA ASP A 119 -0.68 -20.48 -32.27
C ASP A 119 -1.59 -19.25 -32.41
N ALA A 120 -1.27 -18.14 -31.74
CA ALA A 120 -1.97 -16.86 -31.92
C ALA A 120 -1.85 -16.34 -33.38
N ILE A 121 -0.70 -16.48 -34.01
CA ILE A 121 -0.50 -16.12 -35.43
C ILE A 121 -1.36 -16.96 -36.36
N LYS A 122 -1.61 -18.25 -36.04
CA LYS A 122 -2.46 -19.12 -36.84
C LYS A 122 -3.95 -18.79 -36.70
N SER A 123 -4.34 -18.18 -35.58
CA SER A 123 -5.74 -17.94 -35.24
C SER A 123 -5.98 -16.46 -34.87
N PRO A 124 -5.75 -15.52 -35.83
CA PRO A 124 -6.03 -14.11 -35.58
C PRO A 124 -7.53 -13.85 -35.44
N ARG A 125 -7.88 -12.81 -34.70
CA ARG A 125 -9.24 -12.28 -34.62
C ARG A 125 -9.31 -10.83 -35.10
N HIS A 126 -10.49 -10.25 -35.13
CA HIS A 126 -10.71 -8.82 -35.30
C HIS A 126 -10.61 -8.10 -33.96
N LEU A 127 -10.58 -6.78 -34.01
CA LEU A 127 -10.73 -5.94 -32.81
C LEU A 127 -12.07 -6.20 -32.14
N ASN A 128 -12.04 -6.25 -30.82
CA ASN A 128 -13.26 -6.32 -30.03
C ASN A 128 -13.66 -4.90 -29.61
N MET A 129 -14.61 -4.30 -30.33
CA MET A 129 -15.06 -2.94 -30.10
C MET A 129 -15.77 -2.76 -28.76
N ASP A 130 -16.34 -3.80 -28.19
CA ASP A 130 -16.97 -3.75 -26.86
C ASP A 130 -15.92 -3.52 -25.77
N LEU A 131 -14.74 -4.18 -25.88
CA LEU A 131 -13.60 -3.91 -24.99
C LEU A 131 -13.05 -2.49 -25.18
N VAL A 132 -12.97 -1.99 -26.41
CA VAL A 132 -12.58 -0.62 -26.72
C VAL A 132 -13.55 0.38 -26.08
N ASN A 133 -14.85 0.14 -26.26
CA ASN A 133 -15.91 0.98 -25.71
C ASN A 133 -15.91 0.99 -24.18
N ALA A 134 -15.62 -0.15 -23.53
CA ALA A 134 -15.50 -0.23 -22.08
C ALA A 134 -14.30 0.58 -21.55
N GLN A 135 -13.16 0.52 -22.24
CA GLN A 135 -11.99 1.35 -21.90
C GLN A 135 -12.29 2.85 -22.14
N GLN A 136 -12.93 3.18 -23.26
CA GLN A 136 -13.33 4.54 -23.61
C GLN A 136 -14.31 5.11 -22.60
N ALA A 137 -15.35 4.35 -22.20
CA ALA A 137 -16.31 4.74 -21.17
C ALA A 137 -15.59 5.09 -19.85
N ARG A 138 -14.68 4.23 -19.40
CA ARG A 138 -13.85 4.50 -18.21
C ARG A 138 -13.04 5.78 -18.39
N ARG A 139 -12.34 5.92 -19.50
CA ARG A 139 -11.47 7.08 -19.78
C ARG A 139 -12.26 8.39 -19.79
N VAL A 140 -13.42 8.39 -20.43
CA VAL A 140 -14.33 9.55 -20.53
C VAL A 140 -14.90 9.89 -19.15
N LEU A 141 -15.41 8.90 -18.41
CA LEU A 141 -16.00 9.13 -17.08
C LEU A 141 -14.97 9.66 -16.08
N ASP A 142 -13.80 9.05 -16.01
CA ASP A 142 -12.74 9.49 -15.08
C ASP A 142 -12.22 10.90 -15.49
N ARG A 143 -12.23 11.24 -16.78
CA ARG A 143 -11.92 12.59 -17.28
C ARG A 143 -12.99 13.59 -16.85
N LEU A 144 -14.27 13.30 -17.05
CA LEU A 144 -15.38 14.16 -16.64
C LEU A 144 -15.33 14.45 -15.14
N VAL A 145 -15.26 13.39 -14.32
CA VAL A 145 -15.20 13.54 -12.86
C VAL A 145 -13.98 14.38 -12.44
N GLY A 146 -12.80 14.06 -12.96
CA GLY A 146 -11.57 14.76 -12.60
C GLY A 146 -11.55 16.23 -13.01
N PHE A 147 -11.98 16.55 -14.23
CA PHE A 147 -11.98 17.91 -14.76
C PHE A 147 -13.11 18.79 -14.22
N LYS A 148 -14.23 18.21 -13.81
CA LYS A 148 -15.35 18.96 -13.22
C LYS A 148 -15.15 19.17 -11.72
N LEU A 149 -14.69 18.15 -10.95
CA LEU A 149 -14.51 18.28 -9.50
C LEU A 149 -13.24 19.03 -9.09
N SER A 150 -12.14 18.90 -9.82
CA SER A 150 -10.90 19.58 -9.44
C SER A 150 -11.02 21.10 -9.37
N PRO A 151 -11.64 21.80 -10.35
CA PRO A 151 -11.91 23.24 -10.24
C PRO A 151 -12.80 23.62 -9.06
N VAL A 152 -13.76 22.77 -8.69
CA VAL A 152 -14.59 22.99 -7.49
C VAL A 152 -13.71 22.98 -6.24
N LEU A 153 -12.82 22.00 -6.12
CA LEU A 153 -11.86 21.93 -5.01
C LEU A 153 -10.93 23.15 -4.99
N TRP A 154 -10.48 23.63 -6.16
CA TRP A 154 -9.61 24.81 -6.23
C TRP A 154 -10.30 26.06 -5.73
N ARG A 155 -11.58 26.22 -6.04
CA ARG A 155 -12.36 27.38 -5.62
C ARG A 155 -12.79 27.31 -4.16
N LYS A 156 -13.18 26.11 -3.69
CA LYS A 156 -13.82 25.93 -2.39
C LYS A 156 -12.87 25.51 -1.26
N VAL A 157 -11.78 24.83 -1.58
CA VAL A 157 -10.82 24.30 -0.62
C VAL A 157 -9.45 24.96 -0.81
N LYS A 158 -8.68 24.52 -1.83
CA LYS A 158 -7.32 25.00 -2.09
C LYS A 158 -6.92 24.73 -3.55
N PRO A 159 -6.15 25.62 -4.20
CA PRO A 159 -5.60 25.38 -5.53
C PRO A 159 -4.75 24.10 -5.60
N ALA A 160 -4.66 23.53 -6.80
CA ALA A 160 -3.87 22.35 -7.13
C ALA A 160 -4.35 21.01 -6.51
N LEU A 161 -5.52 20.98 -5.87
CA LEU A 161 -6.16 19.74 -5.44
C LEU A 161 -6.82 19.04 -6.64
N SER A 162 -7.09 17.76 -6.51
CA SER A 162 -7.75 16.99 -7.55
C SER A 162 -8.62 15.89 -6.94
N ALA A 163 -9.72 15.62 -7.58
CA ALA A 163 -10.61 14.51 -7.24
C ALA A 163 -10.67 13.50 -8.40
N GLY A 164 -11.10 12.30 -8.09
CA GLY A 164 -11.35 11.26 -9.04
C GLY A 164 -12.14 10.14 -8.38
N ARG A 165 -13.00 9.47 -9.14
CA ARG A 165 -13.97 8.50 -8.67
C ARG A 165 -13.37 7.44 -7.72
N VAL A 166 -12.44 6.65 -8.18
CA VAL A 166 -11.84 5.56 -7.38
C VAL A 166 -10.92 6.08 -6.28
N GLN A 167 -10.09 7.07 -6.59
CA GLN A 167 -9.11 7.60 -5.64
C GLN A 167 -9.76 8.33 -4.45
N SER A 168 -10.84 9.09 -4.67
CA SER A 168 -11.51 9.79 -3.58
C SER A 168 -12.18 8.82 -2.62
N VAL A 169 -12.76 7.74 -3.17
CA VAL A 169 -13.34 6.66 -2.38
C VAL A 169 -12.27 5.85 -1.61
N ALA A 170 -11.08 5.65 -2.19
CA ALA A 170 -9.96 5.04 -1.48
C ALA A 170 -9.47 5.92 -0.31
N VAL A 171 -9.45 7.25 -0.47
CA VAL A 171 -9.15 8.18 0.63
C VAL A 171 -10.24 8.10 1.70
N ARG A 172 -11.52 8.02 1.32
CA ARG A 172 -12.66 7.86 2.25
C ARG A 172 -12.48 6.64 3.15
N LEU A 173 -12.11 5.47 2.60
CA LEU A 173 -11.86 4.26 3.39
C LEU A 173 -10.81 4.47 4.49
N ILE A 174 -9.74 5.21 4.16
CA ILE A 174 -8.64 5.47 5.08
C ILE A 174 -9.07 6.48 6.15
N VAL A 175 -9.82 7.53 5.78
CA VAL A 175 -10.35 8.53 6.73
C VAL A 175 -11.36 7.90 7.68
N GLU A 176 -12.31 7.11 7.18
CA GLU A 176 -13.29 6.41 8.01
C GLU A 176 -12.59 5.46 9.00
N ARG A 177 -11.59 4.70 8.54
CA ARG A 177 -10.80 3.82 9.41
C ARG A 177 -10.05 4.60 10.50
N GLU A 178 -9.49 5.75 10.20
CA GLU A 178 -8.83 6.60 11.20
C GLU A 178 -9.83 7.08 12.26
N ARG A 179 -11.03 7.48 11.84
CA ARG A 179 -12.11 7.89 12.76
C ARG A 179 -12.64 6.74 13.62
N GLU A 180 -12.76 5.53 13.05
CA GLU A 180 -13.08 4.31 13.79
C GLU A 180 -12.04 4.04 14.90
N ILE A 181 -10.76 4.20 14.58
CA ILE A 181 -9.66 4.01 15.53
C ILE A 181 -9.73 5.07 16.65
N GLN A 182 -9.98 6.33 16.31
CA GLN A 182 -10.07 7.42 17.26
C GLN A 182 -11.29 7.30 18.19
N ALA A 183 -12.39 6.78 17.67
CA ALA A 183 -13.61 6.54 18.43
C ALA A 183 -13.57 5.26 19.29
N PHE A 184 -12.59 4.40 19.05
CA PHE A 184 -12.49 3.12 19.75
C PHE A 184 -11.96 3.30 21.17
N HIS A 185 -12.71 2.79 22.14
CA HIS A 185 -12.31 2.72 23.54
C HIS A 185 -11.93 1.29 23.90
N SER A 186 -10.69 1.10 24.31
CA SER A 186 -10.18 -0.20 24.72
C SER A 186 -10.69 -0.56 26.11
N GLU A 187 -11.34 -1.73 26.25
CA GLU A 187 -11.86 -2.25 27.50
C GLU A 187 -10.94 -3.35 28.04
N PRO A 188 -10.61 -3.35 29.33
CA PRO A 188 -9.85 -4.43 29.96
C PRO A 188 -10.71 -5.68 30.12
N TYR A 189 -10.08 -6.83 30.05
CA TYR A 189 -10.63 -8.13 30.44
C TYR A 189 -9.50 -9.04 30.95
N TYR A 190 -9.85 -10.06 31.71
CA TYR A 190 -8.89 -10.96 32.34
C TYR A 190 -9.00 -12.34 31.71
N ARG A 191 -7.88 -12.79 31.15
CA ARG A 191 -7.70 -14.11 30.55
C ARG A 191 -6.99 -15.01 31.53
N ILE A 192 -7.57 -16.19 31.83
CA ILE A 192 -7.01 -17.15 32.77
C ILE A 192 -6.35 -18.28 31.99
N ASN A 193 -5.08 -18.52 32.29
CA ASN A 193 -4.33 -19.65 31.77
C ASN A 193 -3.84 -20.52 32.93
N ALA A 194 -3.83 -21.84 32.73
CA ALA A 194 -3.32 -22.78 33.68
C ALA A 194 -2.18 -23.64 33.09
N LEU A 195 -1.21 -23.96 33.93
CA LEU A 195 -0.20 -24.95 33.67
C LEU A 195 -0.44 -26.14 34.61
N PHE A 196 -0.77 -27.27 34.02
CA PHE A 196 -0.99 -28.51 34.73
C PHE A 196 0.17 -29.47 34.51
N GLY A 197 0.47 -30.29 35.54
CA GLY A 197 1.33 -31.45 35.42
C GLY A 197 0.51 -32.74 35.29
N ILE A 198 0.99 -33.66 34.48
CA ILE A 198 0.45 -35.01 34.36
C ILE A 198 1.59 -36.02 34.38
N THR A 199 1.41 -37.10 35.12
CA THR A 199 2.33 -38.26 35.15
C THR A 199 1.93 -39.22 34.03
N ASN A 200 2.80 -39.43 33.07
CA ASN A 200 2.61 -40.37 31.98
C ASN A 200 2.68 -41.82 32.46
N ALA A 201 2.25 -42.78 31.63
CA ALA A 201 2.30 -44.20 31.97
C ALA A 201 3.71 -44.76 32.22
N ASP A 202 4.74 -44.12 31.69
CA ASP A 202 6.15 -44.44 31.89
C ASP A 202 6.77 -43.77 33.14
N GLY A 203 5.96 -43.03 33.92
CA GLY A 203 6.40 -42.28 35.10
C GLY A 203 7.02 -40.92 34.81
N SER A 204 7.17 -40.53 33.55
CA SER A 204 7.65 -39.19 33.18
C SER A 204 6.60 -38.13 33.47
N GLN A 205 7.05 -36.88 33.69
CA GLN A 205 6.18 -35.73 33.92
C GLN A 205 6.05 -34.92 32.64
N SER A 206 4.81 -34.62 32.26
CA SER A 206 4.49 -33.70 31.14
C SER A 206 3.69 -32.51 31.62
N GLU A 207 3.75 -31.43 30.85
CA GLU A 207 3.03 -30.20 31.14
C GLU A 207 1.91 -30.01 30.14
N VAL A 208 0.75 -29.52 30.62
CA VAL A 208 -0.44 -29.21 29.83
C VAL A 208 -0.80 -27.73 30.06
N LYS A 209 -0.72 -26.94 29.03
CA LYS A 209 -1.21 -25.56 29.05
C LYS A 209 -2.69 -25.54 28.65
N ALA A 210 -3.51 -24.86 29.43
CA ALA A 210 -4.94 -24.74 29.18
C ALA A 210 -5.43 -23.31 29.44
N GLU A 211 -6.44 -22.88 28.72
CA GLU A 211 -7.10 -21.61 28.90
C GLU A 211 -8.51 -21.82 29.44
N LEU A 212 -8.93 -20.95 30.35
CA LEU A 212 -10.30 -20.95 30.86
C LEU A 212 -11.28 -20.57 29.74
N ASP A 213 -12.40 -21.26 29.65
CA ASP A 213 -13.47 -20.96 28.67
C ASP A 213 -14.22 -19.66 28.95
N THR A 214 -13.99 -19.08 30.12
CA THR A 214 -14.63 -17.84 30.60
C THR A 214 -13.60 -16.73 30.75
N ARG A 215 -13.99 -15.51 30.37
CA ARG A 215 -13.20 -14.29 30.59
C ARG A 215 -13.89 -13.42 31.62
N PHE A 216 -13.13 -12.84 32.54
CA PHE A 216 -13.65 -11.94 33.56
C PHE A 216 -13.52 -10.49 33.11
N LYS A 217 -14.46 -9.66 33.56
CA LYS A 217 -14.47 -8.25 33.20
C LYS A 217 -13.73 -7.38 34.19
N THR A 218 -13.65 -7.81 35.46
CA THR A 218 -12.99 -7.05 36.52
C THR A 218 -11.86 -7.86 37.15
N HIS A 219 -10.91 -7.15 37.76
CA HIS A 219 -9.79 -7.73 38.47
C HIS A 219 -10.25 -8.57 39.68
N GLU A 220 -11.25 -8.05 40.40
CA GLU A 220 -11.81 -8.70 41.60
C GLU A 220 -12.41 -10.07 41.26
N GLU A 221 -13.17 -10.16 40.15
CA GLU A 221 -13.72 -11.44 39.68
C GLU A 221 -12.63 -12.44 39.34
N ALA A 222 -11.57 -11.99 38.66
CA ALA A 222 -10.45 -12.83 38.27
C ALA A 222 -9.65 -13.32 39.47
N VAL A 223 -9.38 -12.46 40.46
CA VAL A 223 -8.71 -12.82 41.70
C VAL A 223 -9.57 -13.77 42.54
N ALA A 224 -10.88 -13.51 42.67
CA ALA A 224 -11.80 -14.40 43.38
C ALA A 224 -11.83 -15.80 42.77
N PHE A 225 -11.77 -15.90 41.44
CA PHE A 225 -11.65 -17.19 40.76
C PHE A 225 -10.32 -17.89 41.06
N LEU A 226 -9.19 -17.17 41.09
CA LEU A 226 -7.90 -17.74 41.47
C LEU A 226 -7.93 -18.24 42.92
N GLU A 227 -8.57 -17.51 43.84
CA GLU A 227 -8.77 -17.91 45.24
C GLU A 227 -9.58 -19.22 45.35
N GLN A 228 -10.68 -19.33 44.55
CA GLN A 228 -11.50 -20.55 44.48
C GLN A 228 -10.67 -21.75 43.98
N CYS A 229 -9.71 -21.53 43.11
CA CYS A 229 -8.84 -22.58 42.54
C CYS A 229 -7.76 -23.10 43.51
N LYS A 230 -7.59 -22.50 44.71
CA LYS A 230 -6.55 -22.92 45.69
C LYS A 230 -6.67 -24.37 46.08
N ASP A 231 -7.88 -24.81 46.39
CA ASP A 231 -8.16 -26.16 46.90
C ASP A 231 -8.92 -27.02 45.85
N ALA A 232 -9.14 -26.49 44.66
CA ALA A 232 -9.90 -27.18 43.63
C ALA A 232 -9.11 -28.36 43.04
N LYS A 233 -9.84 -29.43 42.71
CA LYS A 233 -9.31 -30.56 41.96
C LYS A 233 -9.60 -30.38 40.49
N PHE A 234 -8.66 -30.77 39.66
CA PHE A 234 -8.73 -30.65 38.21
C PHE A 234 -8.72 -32.04 37.59
N ALA A 235 -9.69 -32.36 36.76
CA ALA A 235 -9.79 -33.67 36.13
C ALA A 235 -10.19 -33.54 34.67
N VAL A 236 -9.63 -34.37 33.82
CA VAL A 236 -10.00 -34.46 32.42
C VAL A 236 -11.43 -35.02 32.31
N SER A 237 -12.38 -34.21 31.86
CA SER A 237 -13.77 -34.64 31.73
C SER A 237 -14.13 -35.08 30.31
N ASN A 238 -13.46 -34.52 29.29
CA ASN A 238 -13.71 -34.90 27.93
C ASN A 238 -12.45 -34.72 27.06
N ILE A 239 -12.30 -35.62 26.07
CA ILE A 239 -11.25 -35.55 25.06
C ILE A 239 -11.92 -35.70 23.68
N THR A 240 -11.83 -34.67 22.89
CA THR A 240 -12.35 -34.70 21.52
C THR A 240 -11.18 -34.68 20.54
N LYS A 241 -11.08 -35.69 19.69
CA LYS A 241 -10.13 -35.74 18.58
C LYS A 241 -10.92 -35.54 17.30
N LYS A 242 -10.56 -34.50 16.53
CA LYS A 242 -11.19 -34.19 15.24
C LYS A 242 -10.10 -34.05 14.17
N PRO A 243 -10.19 -34.81 13.07
CA PRO A 243 -9.31 -34.56 11.94
C PRO A 243 -9.71 -33.21 11.32
N LEU A 244 -8.74 -32.34 11.17
CA LEU A 244 -8.85 -31.06 10.47
C LEU A 244 -8.13 -31.18 9.13
N ARG A 245 -8.81 -30.77 8.09
CA ARG A 245 -8.24 -30.68 6.75
C ARG A 245 -8.06 -29.22 6.39
N ARG A 246 -6.81 -28.82 6.10
CA ARG A 246 -6.53 -27.50 5.52
C ARG A 246 -6.32 -27.65 4.01
N THR A 247 -7.06 -26.88 3.23
CA THR A 247 -6.95 -26.85 1.77
C THR A 247 -6.04 -25.71 1.33
N PRO A 248 -5.28 -25.86 0.24
CA PRO A 248 -4.47 -24.76 -0.29
C PRO A 248 -5.35 -23.67 -0.90
N ALA A 249 -4.84 -22.45 -0.84
CA ALA A 249 -5.44 -21.33 -1.51
C ALA A 249 -5.30 -21.43 -3.04
N PRO A 250 -6.20 -20.79 -3.83
CA PRO A 250 -6.12 -20.75 -5.28
C PRO A 250 -4.82 -20.14 -5.81
N PRO A 251 -4.47 -20.33 -7.08
CA PRO A 251 -3.40 -19.56 -7.73
C PRO A 251 -3.64 -18.06 -7.64
N PHE A 252 -2.60 -17.27 -7.85
CA PHE A 252 -2.68 -15.83 -7.69
C PHE A 252 -3.56 -15.13 -8.71
N THR A 253 -4.40 -14.22 -8.22
CA THR A 253 -4.92 -13.07 -8.95
C THR A 253 -3.97 -11.86 -8.76
N THR A 254 -4.19 -10.76 -9.49
CA THR A 254 -3.45 -9.51 -9.26
C THR A 254 -3.53 -9.05 -7.81
N SER A 255 -4.72 -9.06 -7.23
CA SER A 255 -4.96 -8.63 -5.84
C SER A 255 -4.21 -9.50 -4.84
N THR A 256 -4.39 -10.82 -4.91
CA THR A 256 -3.74 -11.75 -3.96
C THR A 256 -2.22 -11.78 -4.11
N LEU A 257 -1.68 -11.59 -5.34
CA LEU A 257 -0.25 -11.43 -5.55
C LEU A 257 0.29 -10.16 -4.88
N GLN A 258 -0.41 -9.03 -5.03
CA GLN A 258 -0.02 -7.76 -4.39
C GLN A 258 -0.02 -7.89 -2.87
N GLN A 259 -1.01 -8.55 -2.30
CA GLN A 259 -1.12 -8.78 -0.85
C GLN A 259 0.03 -9.65 -0.33
N GLU A 260 0.26 -10.82 -0.92
CA GLU A 260 1.29 -11.74 -0.47
C GLU A 260 2.71 -11.22 -0.72
N ALA A 261 2.94 -10.53 -1.83
CA ALA A 261 4.23 -9.88 -2.09
C ALA A 261 4.53 -8.76 -1.07
N ALA A 262 3.52 -8.00 -0.64
CA ALA A 262 3.68 -7.00 0.40
C ALA A 262 4.04 -7.65 1.75
N ARG A 263 3.33 -8.70 2.16
CA ARG A 263 3.55 -9.40 3.44
C ARG A 263 4.88 -10.16 3.47
N LYS A 264 5.14 -10.98 2.46
CA LYS A 264 6.31 -11.90 2.45
C LYS A 264 7.59 -11.29 1.92
N LEU A 265 7.49 -10.37 0.95
CA LEU A 265 8.65 -9.80 0.28
C LEU A 265 8.92 -8.35 0.70
N GLY A 266 7.97 -7.68 1.36
CA GLY A 266 8.03 -6.26 1.69
C GLY A 266 7.93 -5.35 0.47
N PHE A 267 7.34 -5.82 -0.64
CA PHE A 267 7.17 -5.03 -1.85
C PHE A 267 5.98 -4.09 -1.71
N THR A 268 6.10 -2.89 -2.27
CA THR A 268 4.92 -2.05 -2.47
C THR A 268 4.05 -2.63 -3.59
N VAL A 269 2.77 -2.28 -3.61
CA VAL A 269 1.84 -2.72 -4.66
C VAL A 269 2.36 -2.33 -6.05
N SER A 270 2.87 -1.10 -6.21
CA SER A 270 3.47 -0.64 -7.48
C SER A 270 4.74 -1.40 -7.85
N GLN A 271 5.59 -1.71 -6.87
CA GLN A 271 6.81 -2.50 -7.10
C GLN A 271 6.46 -3.92 -7.54
N THR A 272 5.47 -4.54 -6.91
CA THR A 272 4.98 -5.88 -7.30
C THR A 272 4.56 -5.90 -8.76
N MET A 273 3.74 -4.92 -9.19
CA MET A 273 3.26 -4.85 -10.58
C MET A 273 4.40 -4.57 -11.58
N MET A 274 5.35 -3.72 -11.22
CA MET A 274 6.52 -3.46 -12.08
C MET A 274 7.38 -4.70 -12.27
N VAL A 275 7.61 -5.48 -11.23
CA VAL A 275 8.39 -6.72 -11.31
C VAL A 275 7.61 -7.81 -12.04
N ALA A 276 6.31 -7.96 -11.78
CA ALA A 276 5.43 -8.90 -12.48
C ALA A 276 5.36 -8.60 -13.99
N GLN A 277 5.30 -7.32 -14.38
CA GLN A 277 5.33 -6.90 -15.78
C GLN A 277 6.63 -7.39 -16.48
N ARG A 278 7.78 -7.25 -15.83
CA ARG A 278 9.06 -7.72 -16.38
C ARG A 278 9.10 -9.24 -16.52
N LEU A 279 8.58 -9.97 -15.54
CA LEU A 279 8.48 -11.43 -15.59
C LEU A 279 7.58 -11.89 -16.73
N TYR A 280 6.44 -11.24 -16.95
CA TYR A 280 5.54 -11.50 -18.07
C TYR A 280 6.21 -11.21 -19.42
N GLU A 281 6.78 -10.00 -19.58
CA GLU A 281 7.42 -9.58 -20.84
C GLU A 281 8.63 -10.44 -21.22
N SER A 282 9.29 -11.04 -20.23
CA SER A 282 10.35 -12.01 -20.43
C SER A 282 9.87 -13.47 -20.62
N GLY A 283 8.56 -13.69 -20.63
CA GLY A 283 7.95 -15.01 -20.83
C GLY A 283 8.10 -15.96 -19.65
N ARG A 284 8.24 -15.46 -18.42
CA ARG A 284 8.44 -16.28 -17.22
C ARG A 284 7.12 -16.61 -16.51
N ILE A 285 6.12 -15.73 -16.59
CA ILE A 285 4.81 -15.91 -16.00
C ILE A 285 3.72 -15.57 -17.00
N THR A 286 2.48 -16.01 -16.71
CA THR A 286 1.26 -15.58 -17.43
C THR A 286 0.96 -14.11 -17.18
N TYR A 287 0.00 -13.55 -17.89
CA TYR A 287 -0.42 -12.16 -17.76
C TYR A 287 -0.79 -11.80 -16.33
N MET A 288 -0.20 -10.72 -15.81
CA MET A 288 -0.28 -10.38 -14.38
C MET A 288 -1.49 -9.52 -14.00
N ARG A 289 -2.27 -9.01 -14.95
CA ARG A 289 -3.50 -8.26 -14.67
C ARG A 289 -4.71 -9.16 -14.89
N THR A 290 -5.01 -9.97 -13.89
CA THR A 290 -6.12 -10.93 -13.93
C THR A 290 -6.80 -11.01 -12.57
N ASP A 291 -8.09 -11.20 -12.58
CA ASP A 291 -8.93 -11.59 -11.43
C ASP A 291 -9.32 -13.08 -11.48
N SER A 292 -8.84 -13.79 -12.50
CA SER A 292 -9.08 -15.22 -12.66
C SER A 292 -8.16 -16.06 -11.77
N VAL A 293 -8.72 -17.13 -11.24
CA VAL A 293 -8.03 -18.22 -10.53
C VAL A 293 -7.94 -19.50 -11.35
N ASN A 294 -8.42 -19.48 -12.62
CA ASN A 294 -8.45 -20.63 -13.50
C ASN A 294 -7.03 -21.02 -13.95
N LEU A 295 -6.80 -22.31 -14.13
CA LEU A 295 -5.60 -22.86 -14.76
C LEU A 295 -5.98 -23.66 -15.99
N SER A 296 -5.20 -23.53 -17.06
CA SER A 296 -5.36 -24.38 -18.24
C SER A 296 -5.06 -25.85 -17.91
N SER A 297 -5.61 -26.76 -18.72
CA SER A 297 -5.31 -28.19 -18.58
C SER A 297 -3.82 -28.50 -18.69
N LEU A 298 -3.10 -27.76 -19.53
CA LEU A 298 -1.64 -27.87 -19.64
C LEU A 298 -0.95 -27.49 -18.33
N ALA A 299 -1.35 -26.37 -17.74
CA ALA A 299 -0.78 -25.89 -16.46
C ALA A 299 -1.07 -26.89 -15.32
N ILE A 300 -2.27 -27.43 -15.24
CA ILE A 300 -2.64 -28.45 -14.25
C ILE A 300 -1.78 -29.72 -14.42
N ASN A 301 -1.65 -30.22 -15.64
CA ASN A 301 -0.90 -31.45 -15.90
C ASN A 301 0.60 -31.26 -15.62
N THR A 302 1.19 -30.18 -16.11
CA THR A 302 2.64 -29.88 -15.85
C THR A 302 2.92 -29.63 -14.37
N SER A 303 2.00 -29.01 -13.65
CA SER A 303 2.10 -28.85 -12.19
C SER A 303 2.05 -30.20 -11.48
N LYS A 304 1.13 -31.08 -11.89
CA LYS A 304 1.03 -32.44 -11.36
C LYS A 304 2.32 -33.25 -11.55
N ASP A 305 2.87 -33.20 -12.76
CA ASP A 305 4.09 -33.95 -13.09
C ASP A 305 5.28 -33.46 -12.27
N GLU A 306 5.43 -32.14 -12.12
CA GLU A 306 6.53 -31.55 -11.32
C GLU A 306 6.33 -31.82 -9.81
N ILE A 307 5.10 -31.76 -9.28
CA ILE A 307 4.81 -32.12 -7.88
C ILE A 307 5.18 -33.58 -7.60
N ILE A 308 4.79 -34.50 -8.49
CA ILE A 308 5.10 -35.94 -8.34
C ILE A 308 6.61 -36.16 -8.37
N LYS A 309 7.31 -35.49 -9.24
CA LYS A 309 8.77 -35.58 -9.37
C LYS A 309 9.51 -35.06 -8.14
N LEU A 310 9.05 -33.95 -7.54
CA LEU A 310 9.74 -33.31 -6.44
C LEU A 310 9.38 -33.92 -5.07
N TRP A 311 8.14 -34.33 -4.86
CA TRP A 311 7.66 -34.74 -3.54
C TRP A 311 6.96 -36.08 -3.49
N GLY A 312 6.60 -36.69 -4.61
CA GLY A 312 5.89 -37.95 -4.65
C GLY A 312 4.40 -37.81 -5.01
N LYS A 313 3.81 -38.94 -5.38
CA LYS A 313 2.41 -39.01 -5.87
C LYS A 313 1.40 -38.61 -4.80
N GLU A 314 1.68 -38.88 -3.55
CA GLU A 314 0.84 -38.59 -2.38
C GLU A 314 0.63 -37.08 -2.17
N TYR A 315 1.60 -36.25 -2.62
CA TYR A 315 1.50 -34.79 -2.55
C TYR A 315 0.68 -34.16 -3.69
N SER A 316 0.37 -34.92 -4.75
CA SER A 316 -0.35 -34.39 -5.91
C SER A 316 -1.85 -34.58 -5.75
N LYS A 317 -2.59 -33.47 -5.85
CA LYS A 317 -4.05 -33.46 -5.91
C LYS A 317 -4.49 -32.31 -6.82
N THR A 318 -4.80 -32.65 -8.08
CA THR A 318 -5.26 -31.66 -9.05
C THR A 318 -6.60 -31.04 -8.63
N ARG A 319 -6.74 -29.72 -8.84
CA ARG A 319 -7.94 -28.95 -8.56
C ARG A 319 -8.25 -28.01 -9.71
N ASN A 320 -9.52 -27.91 -10.03
CA ASN A 320 -10.06 -26.85 -10.87
C ASN A 320 -10.64 -25.78 -9.95
N TYR A 321 -10.11 -24.57 -10.04
CA TYR A 321 -10.65 -23.41 -9.37
C TYR A 321 -11.53 -22.65 -10.33
N HIS A 322 -12.63 -22.11 -9.84
CA HIS A 322 -13.54 -21.28 -10.61
C HIS A 322 -13.62 -19.89 -10.00
N THR A 323 -13.58 -18.90 -10.85
CA THR A 323 -13.67 -17.49 -10.41
C THR A 323 -15.13 -17.19 -10.06
N HIS A 324 -15.37 -16.73 -8.83
CA HIS A 324 -16.70 -16.35 -8.35
C HIS A 324 -17.00 -14.85 -8.48
N ALA A 325 -16.02 -14.05 -8.91
CA ALA A 325 -16.19 -12.60 -9.06
C ALA A 325 -17.18 -12.31 -10.19
N LYS A 326 -18.26 -11.59 -9.88
CA LYS A 326 -19.19 -11.07 -10.89
C LYS A 326 -18.43 -10.10 -11.80
N GLY A 327 -18.40 -10.38 -13.11
CA GLY A 327 -17.67 -9.56 -14.10
C GLY A 327 -16.20 -9.96 -14.29
N ALA A 328 -15.77 -11.10 -13.75
CA ALA A 328 -14.46 -11.67 -14.06
C ALA A 328 -14.38 -12.03 -15.55
N GLN A 329 -13.28 -11.68 -16.19
CA GLN A 329 -13.01 -12.12 -17.57
C GLN A 329 -12.62 -13.60 -17.51
N GLU A 330 -13.60 -14.50 -17.67
CA GLU A 330 -13.41 -15.97 -17.56
C GLU A 330 -12.37 -16.53 -18.53
N ALA A 331 -12.05 -15.79 -19.60
CA ALA A 331 -11.05 -16.18 -20.59
C ALA A 331 -9.60 -16.13 -20.07
N HIS A 332 -9.34 -15.43 -18.95
CA HIS A 332 -7.98 -15.28 -18.44
C HIS A 332 -7.57 -16.43 -17.52
N GLU A 333 -6.28 -16.79 -17.55
CA GLU A 333 -5.67 -17.67 -16.56
C GLU A 333 -5.25 -16.87 -15.31
N ALA A 334 -5.03 -17.60 -14.21
CA ALA A 334 -4.36 -17.08 -13.03
C ALA A 334 -2.90 -16.72 -13.32
N ILE A 335 -2.28 -15.97 -12.43
CA ILE A 335 -0.85 -15.67 -12.49
C ILE A 335 -0.07 -16.92 -12.06
N ARG A 336 0.66 -17.51 -13.01
CA ARG A 336 1.44 -18.72 -12.82
C ARG A 336 2.76 -18.69 -13.59
N PRO A 337 3.75 -19.54 -13.27
CA PRO A 337 4.91 -19.76 -14.15
C PRO A 337 4.45 -20.29 -15.51
N THR A 338 5.12 -19.87 -16.58
CA THR A 338 4.89 -20.44 -17.92
C THR A 338 5.35 -21.90 -18.00
N PHE A 339 6.42 -22.24 -17.28
CA PHE A 339 6.97 -23.60 -17.21
C PHE A 339 7.19 -24.01 -15.75
N MET A 340 6.38 -24.94 -15.26
CA MET A 340 6.47 -25.43 -13.87
C MET A 340 7.79 -26.19 -13.58
N SER A 341 8.43 -26.73 -14.62
CA SER A 341 9.75 -27.34 -14.49
C SER A 341 10.90 -26.38 -14.19
N GLN A 342 10.70 -25.07 -14.35
CA GLN A 342 11.64 -24.02 -13.98
C GLN A 342 11.34 -23.54 -12.55
N THR A 343 11.98 -24.16 -11.58
CA THR A 343 11.83 -23.78 -10.16
C THR A 343 12.52 -22.45 -9.83
N GLU A 344 13.55 -22.10 -10.62
CA GLU A 344 14.34 -20.88 -10.49
C GLU A 344 14.52 -20.20 -11.86
N ILE A 345 14.76 -18.90 -11.83
CA ILE A 345 15.02 -18.09 -13.04
C ILE A 345 16.27 -17.24 -12.88
N ASP A 346 16.86 -16.86 -14.00
CA ASP A 346 17.83 -15.77 -14.04
C ASP A 346 17.15 -14.42 -14.00
N GLY A 347 17.76 -13.45 -13.32
CA GLY A 347 17.23 -12.11 -13.20
C GLY A 347 17.70 -11.39 -11.94
N THR A 348 17.12 -10.24 -11.67
CA THR A 348 17.38 -9.47 -10.44
C THR A 348 16.87 -10.21 -9.20
N ALA A 349 17.38 -9.87 -8.03
CA ALA A 349 16.91 -10.44 -6.77
C ALA A 349 15.41 -10.27 -6.55
N GLN A 350 14.83 -9.16 -7.03
CA GLN A 350 13.40 -8.90 -6.95
C GLN A 350 12.59 -9.82 -7.86
N GLU A 351 13.05 -10.03 -9.10
CA GLU A 351 12.42 -10.94 -10.05
C GLU A 351 12.47 -12.40 -9.55
N LYS A 352 13.61 -12.85 -9.04
CA LYS A 352 13.76 -14.19 -8.46
C LYS A 352 12.80 -14.42 -7.30
N ARG A 353 12.74 -13.48 -6.35
CA ARG A 353 11.86 -13.58 -5.17
C ARG A 353 10.37 -13.59 -5.54
N LEU A 354 9.95 -12.74 -6.48
CA LEU A 354 8.55 -12.70 -6.90
C LEU A 354 8.18 -13.96 -7.70
N TYR A 355 9.07 -14.42 -8.58
CA TYR A 355 8.87 -15.66 -9.33
C TYR A 355 8.74 -16.87 -8.40
N GLU A 356 9.62 -17.00 -7.42
CA GLU A 356 9.58 -18.06 -6.41
C GLU A 356 8.24 -18.07 -5.65
N LEU A 357 7.75 -16.88 -5.26
CA LEU A 357 6.46 -16.74 -4.60
C LEU A 357 5.32 -17.25 -5.50
N ILE A 358 5.29 -16.86 -6.77
CA ILE A 358 4.30 -17.28 -7.77
C ILE A 358 4.39 -18.80 -8.00
N TRP A 359 5.59 -19.31 -8.15
CA TRP A 359 5.83 -20.75 -8.39
C TRP A 359 5.32 -21.59 -7.20
N LYS A 360 5.71 -21.22 -6.00
CA LYS A 360 5.28 -21.91 -4.76
C LYS A 360 3.77 -21.91 -4.59
N ARG A 361 3.11 -20.78 -4.83
CA ARG A 361 1.65 -20.68 -4.74
C ARG A 361 0.95 -21.56 -5.79
N THR A 362 1.45 -21.55 -7.02
CA THR A 362 0.89 -22.38 -8.10
C THR A 362 1.06 -23.86 -7.78
N ALA A 363 2.26 -24.30 -7.38
CA ALA A 363 2.51 -25.68 -6.95
C ALA A 363 1.58 -26.06 -5.79
N ALA A 364 1.55 -25.28 -4.71
CA ALA A 364 0.71 -25.53 -3.55
C ALA A 364 -0.76 -25.67 -3.89
N SER A 365 -1.28 -24.88 -4.82
CA SER A 365 -2.68 -24.94 -5.26
C SER A 365 -3.06 -26.31 -5.84
N GLN A 366 -2.10 -27.05 -6.40
CA GLN A 366 -2.29 -28.37 -7.03
C GLN A 366 -1.76 -29.52 -6.14
N MET A 367 -1.40 -29.23 -4.87
CA MET A 367 -0.94 -30.21 -3.90
C MET A 367 -2.08 -30.73 -3.02
N ALA A 368 -1.84 -31.87 -2.37
CA ALA A 368 -2.76 -32.48 -1.43
C ALA A 368 -3.00 -31.57 -0.21
N ASP A 369 -4.17 -31.75 0.40
CA ASP A 369 -4.55 -31.03 1.63
C ASP A 369 -3.59 -31.41 2.77
N ALA A 370 -3.35 -30.51 3.69
CA ALA A 370 -2.72 -30.84 4.94
C ALA A 370 -3.72 -31.49 5.89
N LEU A 371 -3.31 -32.58 6.52
CA LEU A 371 -4.10 -33.30 7.50
C LEU A 371 -3.53 -33.03 8.90
N ILE A 372 -4.41 -32.62 9.79
CA ILE A 372 -4.04 -32.19 11.14
C ILE A 372 -4.99 -32.87 12.12
N ASP A 373 -4.48 -33.54 13.10
CA ASP A 373 -5.27 -34.05 14.22
C ASP A 373 -5.35 -32.97 15.30
N LYS A 374 -6.54 -32.36 15.42
CA LYS A 374 -6.84 -31.43 16.51
C LYS A 374 -7.39 -32.19 17.70
N THR A 375 -6.67 -32.10 18.82
CA THR A 375 -7.12 -32.64 20.12
C THR A 375 -7.55 -31.50 21.01
N THR A 376 -8.79 -31.55 21.50
CA THR A 376 -9.29 -30.62 22.53
C THR A 376 -9.59 -31.40 23.77
N VAL A 377 -8.95 -31.04 24.86
CA VAL A 377 -9.12 -31.62 26.18
C VAL A 377 -9.87 -30.63 27.06
N THR A 378 -10.98 -31.09 27.63
CA THR A 378 -11.77 -30.31 28.60
C THR A 378 -11.40 -30.78 30.00
N ILE A 379 -11.06 -29.84 30.87
CA ILE A 379 -10.63 -30.06 32.22
C ILE A 379 -11.66 -29.41 33.16
N ASP A 380 -12.35 -30.23 33.93
CA ASP A 380 -13.34 -29.75 34.90
C ASP A 380 -12.63 -29.29 36.18
N ILE A 381 -13.21 -28.28 36.80
CA ILE A 381 -12.78 -27.69 38.05
C ILE A 381 -13.81 -28.08 39.12
N ALA A 382 -13.41 -28.79 40.15
CA ALA A 382 -14.34 -29.18 41.22
C ALA A 382 -14.94 -27.92 41.89
N GLY A 383 -16.28 -27.85 41.88
CA GLY A 383 -17.00 -26.72 42.49
C GLY A 383 -17.17 -25.50 41.58
N SER A 384 -16.79 -25.60 40.28
CA SER A 384 -17.03 -24.52 39.27
C SER A 384 -17.74 -25.05 38.05
N GLN A 385 -18.50 -24.18 37.36
CA GLN A 385 -19.06 -24.50 36.04
C GLN A 385 -18.10 -24.17 34.91
N ALA A 386 -17.14 -23.25 35.14
CA ALA A 386 -16.09 -22.92 34.19
C ALA A 386 -15.12 -24.10 34.01
N LYS A 387 -14.54 -24.17 32.80
CA LYS A 387 -13.65 -25.30 32.43
C LYS A 387 -12.39 -24.79 31.78
N PHE A 388 -11.29 -25.50 32.04
CA PHE A 388 -10.08 -25.25 31.26
C PHE A 388 -10.09 -26.07 29.97
N ILE A 389 -9.67 -25.43 28.89
CA ILE A 389 -9.59 -26.03 27.54
C ILE A 389 -8.12 -26.08 27.14
N ALA A 390 -7.58 -27.27 26.91
CA ALA A 390 -6.27 -27.46 26.30
C ALA A 390 -6.44 -27.91 24.84
N ASN A 391 -5.79 -27.18 23.94
CA ASN A 391 -5.79 -27.49 22.52
C ASN A 391 -4.41 -27.96 22.09
N GLY A 392 -4.38 -29.04 21.29
CA GLY A 392 -3.17 -29.50 20.63
C GLY A 392 -3.44 -29.83 19.18
N GLU A 393 -2.48 -29.55 18.32
CA GLU A 393 -2.56 -29.87 16.88
C GLU A 393 -1.32 -30.69 16.51
N VAL A 394 -1.54 -31.79 15.79
CA VAL A 394 -0.45 -32.61 15.26
C VAL A 394 -0.65 -32.73 13.76
N VAL A 395 0.30 -32.23 12.99
CA VAL A 395 0.29 -32.37 11.52
C VAL A 395 0.64 -33.81 11.19
N THR A 396 -0.34 -34.58 10.75
CA THR A 396 -0.18 -36.00 10.35
C THR A 396 0.30 -36.16 8.92
N PHE A 397 -0.07 -35.19 8.07
CA PHE A 397 0.43 -35.04 6.71
C PHE A 397 0.48 -33.56 6.33
N ASP A 398 1.68 -33.08 5.98
CA ASP A 398 1.91 -31.64 5.72
C ASP A 398 1.30 -31.15 4.39
N GLY A 399 1.13 -32.04 3.40
CA GLY A 399 0.52 -31.70 2.13
C GLY A 399 1.14 -30.42 1.51
N PHE A 400 0.29 -29.47 1.11
CA PHE A 400 0.74 -28.21 0.50
C PHE A 400 1.55 -27.31 1.47
N LEU A 401 1.41 -27.48 2.79
CA LEU A 401 2.15 -26.68 3.78
C LEU A 401 3.67 -26.91 3.69
N LYS A 402 4.09 -28.01 3.07
CA LYS A 402 5.50 -28.28 2.77
C LYS A 402 6.14 -27.22 1.88
N VAL A 403 5.36 -26.62 0.99
CA VAL A 403 5.84 -25.67 -0.04
C VAL A 403 5.41 -24.24 0.27
N TYR A 404 4.18 -24.08 0.75
CA TYR A 404 3.59 -22.76 0.88
C TYR A 404 2.66 -22.66 2.08
N ARG A 405 2.85 -21.58 2.84
CA ARG A 405 1.92 -21.16 3.90
C ARG A 405 1.47 -19.73 3.58
N GLU A 406 0.17 -19.51 3.55
CA GLU A 406 -0.41 -18.17 3.38
C GLU A 406 -0.12 -17.32 4.61
N SER A 407 0.11 -16.01 4.43
CA SER A 407 0.27 -15.05 5.52
C SER A 407 -0.99 -14.19 5.68
N THR A 408 -1.29 -13.82 6.91
CA THR A 408 -2.38 -12.91 7.25
C THR A 408 -1.83 -11.61 7.85
N ASP A 409 -2.63 -10.53 7.87
CA ASP A 409 -2.23 -9.27 8.50
C ASP A 409 -2.18 -9.39 10.05
N GLU A 410 -2.67 -10.52 10.59
CA GLU A 410 -2.69 -10.84 12.03
C GLU A 410 -1.46 -11.65 12.46
N ASP A 411 -0.67 -12.19 11.52
CA ASP A 411 0.48 -13.06 11.84
C ASP A 411 1.58 -12.35 12.67
N ASP A 412 1.65 -11.02 12.63
CA ASP A 412 2.59 -10.25 13.46
C ASP A 412 2.22 -10.25 14.95
N ASN A 413 0.96 -10.52 15.30
CA ASN A 413 0.46 -10.47 16.68
C ASN A 413 0.23 -11.85 17.31
N ASN A 414 0.18 -12.94 16.52
CA ASN A 414 -0.19 -14.27 16.96
C ASN A 414 0.98 -15.28 16.93
N GLN A 415 2.21 -14.86 17.26
CA GLN A 415 3.36 -15.79 17.35
C GLN A 415 3.25 -16.83 18.47
N GLU A 416 2.20 -16.83 19.28
CA GLU A 416 2.06 -17.77 20.42
C GLU A 416 1.28 -19.05 20.11
N GLU A 417 0.66 -19.23 18.97
CA GLU A 417 0.05 -20.51 18.58
C GLU A 417 1.05 -21.46 17.88
N ALA A 418 2.19 -21.68 18.54
CA ALA A 418 3.01 -22.83 18.18
C ALA A 418 2.19 -24.10 18.41
N THR A 419 2.11 -24.98 17.40
CA THR A 419 1.55 -26.33 17.50
C THR A 419 2.11 -27.04 18.74
N HIS A 420 1.35 -27.00 19.84
CA HIS A 420 1.74 -27.73 21.05
C HIS A 420 1.17 -29.14 20.95
N MET A 421 2.08 -30.11 20.99
CA MET A 421 1.68 -31.52 21.15
C MET A 421 1.21 -31.72 22.58
N LEU A 422 -0.03 -32.16 22.76
CA LEU A 422 -0.52 -32.54 24.08
C LEU A 422 -0.01 -33.95 24.45
N PRO A 423 0.33 -34.17 25.73
CA PRO A 423 0.64 -35.52 26.20
C PRO A 423 -0.59 -36.43 26.05
N VAL A 424 -0.35 -37.72 26.08
CA VAL A 424 -1.43 -38.72 26.06
C VAL A 424 -2.22 -38.63 27.35
N MET A 425 -3.52 -38.34 27.25
CA MET A 425 -4.44 -38.21 28.38
C MET A 425 -5.65 -39.10 28.19
N GLN A 426 -6.29 -39.45 29.30
CA GLN A 426 -7.55 -40.21 29.35
C GLN A 426 -8.58 -39.45 30.20
N VAL A 427 -9.85 -39.62 29.89
CA VAL A 427 -10.94 -39.08 30.70
C VAL A 427 -10.81 -39.66 32.11
N GLY A 428 -10.93 -38.81 33.13
CA GLY A 428 -10.73 -39.16 34.53
C GLY A 428 -9.30 -38.93 35.03
N ASN A 429 -8.31 -38.63 34.18
CA ASN A 429 -7.00 -38.23 34.66
C ASN A 429 -7.09 -37.02 35.56
N VAL A 430 -6.55 -37.09 36.75
CA VAL A 430 -6.40 -35.97 37.68
C VAL A 430 -5.11 -35.25 37.33
N LEU A 431 -5.22 -33.93 37.18
CA LEU A 431 -4.11 -33.06 36.81
C LEU A 431 -3.60 -32.31 38.05
N GLU A 432 -2.29 -32.25 38.19
CA GLU A 432 -1.64 -31.47 39.22
C GLU A 432 -1.59 -30.00 38.79
N ARG A 433 -2.19 -29.11 39.57
CA ARG A 433 -2.07 -27.68 39.34
C ARG A 433 -0.67 -27.19 39.65
N ARG A 434 0.09 -26.75 38.66
CA ARG A 434 1.40 -26.14 38.85
C ARG A 434 1.27 -24.62 39.03
N GLU A 435 0.54 -24.00 38.14
CA GLU A 435 0.34 -22.54 38.16
C GLU A 435 -0.97 -22.18 37.45
N ILE A 436 -1.71 -21.21 37.98
CA ILE A 436 -2.82 -20.55 37.24
C ILE A 436 -2.54 -19.06 37.22
N THR A 437 -2.61 -18.49 36.04
CA THR A 437 -2.26 -17.09 35.80
C THR A 437 -3.46 -16.33 35.24
N SER A 438 -3.86 -15.25 35.89
CA SER A 438 -4.77 -14.26 35.36
C SER A 438 -3.96 -13.16 34.71
N THR A 439 -4.21 -12.87 33.45
CA THR A 439 -3.52 -11.82 32.73
C THR A 439 -4.53 -10.80 32.22
N GLU A 440 -4.35 -9.56 32.65
CA GLU A 440 -5.12 -8.44 32.11
C GLU A 440 -4.80 -8.27 30.63
N ARG A 441 -5.83 -8.21 29.81
CA ARG A 441 -5.79 -7.98 28.38
C ARG A 441 -6.77 -6.89 28.03
N PHE A 442 -6.63 -6.35 26.83
CA PHE A 442 -7.46 -5.24 26.39
C PHE A 442 -8.05 -5.58 25.03
N SER A 443 -9.29 -5.15 24.83
CA SER A 443 -9.92 -5.26 23.51
C SER A 443 -9.08 -4.51 22.47
N MET A 444 -8.91 -5.11 21.28
CA MET A 444 -8.15 -4.51 20.20
C MET A 444 -9.10 -3.76 19.25
N GLY A 445 -8.76 -2.53 18.94
CA GLY A 445 -9.46 -1.72 17.97
C GLY A 445 -9.15 -2.10 16.52
N PRO A 446 -9.83 -1.45 15.57
CA PRO A 446 -9.52 -1.61 14.16
C PRO A 446 -8.07 -1.23 13.87
N ILE A 447 -7.44 -1.95 12.94
CA ILE A 447 -6.06 -1.71 12.52
C ILE A 447 -6.06 -0.82 11.27
N ARG A 448 -5.11 0.13 11.17
CA ARG A 448 -4.92 0.94 9.97
C ARG A 448 -4.58 0.08 8.76
N TYR A 449 -5.02 0.52 7.59
CA TYR A 449 -4.69 -0.17 6.35
C TYR A 449 -3.19 -0.11 6.05
N THR A 450 -2.68 -1.23 5.55
CA THR A 450 -1.48 -1.30 4.71
C THR A 450 -1.89 -1.13 3.24
N GLU A 451 -0.94 -0.99 2.31
CA GLU A 451 -1.29 -1.07 0.88
C GLU A 451 -1.99 -2.40 0.54
N ALA A 452 -1.52 -3.50 1.13
CA ALA A 452 -2.09 -4.84 0.92
C ALA A 452 -3.54 -4.96 1.41
N SER A 453 -3.81 -4.56 2.65
CA SER A 453 -5.16 -4.64 3.20
C SER A 453 -6.12 -3.62 2.56
N LEU A 454 -5.61 -2.49 2.04
CA LEU A 454 -6.42 -1.59 1.24
C LEU A 454 -6.80 -2.20 -0.12
N VAL A 455 -5.87 -2.89 -0.81
CA VAL A 455 -6.19 -3.64 -2.04
C VAL A 455 -7.26 -4.68 -1.77
N HIS A 456 -7.11 -5.45 -0.69
CA HIS A 456 -8.12 -6.45 -0.30
C HIS A 456 -9.50 -5.80 -0.06
N LYS A 457 -9.54 -4.67 0.64
CA LYS A 457 -10.80 -3.97 0.91
C LYS A 457 -11.45 -3.38 -0.35
N LEU A 458 -10.64 -2.85 -1.27
CA LEU A 458 -11.15 -2.37 -2.57
C LEU A 458 -11.74 -3.53 -3.40
N GLU A 459 -11.06 -4.68 -3.42
CA GLU A 459 -11.55 -5.89 -4.09
C GLU A 459 -12.86 -6.41 -3.47
N GLU A 460 -12.92 -6.52 -2.14
CA GLU A 460 -14.11 -6.93 -1.39
C GLU A 460 -15.34 -6.06 -1.72
N LEU A 461 -15.13 -4.75 -1.83
CA LEU A 461 -16.17 -3.79 -2.17
C LEU A 461 -16.46 -3.71 -3.69
N GLY A 462 -15.73 -4.42 -4.53
CA GLY A 462 -15.87 -4.36 -5.99
C GLY A 462 -15.38 -3.03 -6.59
N ILE A 463 -14.56 -2.27 -5.86
CA ILE A 463 -14.02 -0.96 -6.25
C ILE A 463 -12.68 -1.14 -6.95
N GLY A 464 -12.62 -0.71 -8.21
CA GLY A 464 -11.42 -0.88 -9.03
C GLY A 464 -11.34 -2.26 -9.70
N ARG A 465 -10.24 -2.47 -10.39
CA ARG A 465 -9.93 -3.69 -11.15
C ARG A 465 -8.41 -3.93 -11.12
N PRO A 466 -7.91 -5.08 -11.56
CA PRO A 466 -6.48 -5.39 -11.61
C PRO A 466 -5.57 -4.28 -12.16
N SER A 467 -6.07 -3.53 -13.14
CA SER A 467 -5.34 -2.40 -13.75
C SER A 467 -5.31 -1.12 -12.91
N THR A 468 -6.20 -0.97 -11.91
CA THR A 468 -6.40 0.30 -11.18
C THR A 468 -5.95 0.29 -9.73
N TYR A 469 -5.76 -0.86 -9.08
CA TYR A 469 -5.35 -0.91 -7.67
C TYR A 469 -4.02 -0.16 -7.41
N ALA A 470 -2.97 -0.55 -8.11
CA ALA A 470 -1.64 0.06 -7.93
C ALA A 470 -1.62 1.56 -8.30
N PRO A 471 -2.18 2.00 -9.45
CA PRO A 471 -2.27 3.42 -9.77
C PRO A 471 -3.05 4.23 -8.74
N THR A 472 -4.16 3.72 -8.21
CA THR A 472 -4.96 4.43 -7.20
C THR A 472 -4.16 4.67 -5.93
N ILE A 473 -3.52 3.62 -5.38
CA ILE A 473 -2.72 3.72 -4.15
C ILE A 473 -1.52 4.64 -4.33
N SER A 474 -0.86 4.61 -5.49
CA SER A 474 0.23 5.53 -5.80
C SER A 474 -0.27 6.98 -5.91
N THR A 475 -1.42 7.19 -6.55
CA THR A 475 -1.95 8.53 -6.78
C THR A 475 -2.37 9.23 -5.49
N ILE A 476 -3.05 8.55 -4.57
CA ILE A 476 -3.46 9.16 -3.29
C ILE A 476 -2.27 9.56 -2.43
N GLN A 477 -1.15 8.81 -2.52
CA GLN A 477 0.10 9.16 -1.84
C GLN A 477 0.85 10.29 -2.55
N GLN A 478 0.94 10.28 -3.88
CA GLN A 478 1.59 11.35 -4.67
C GLN A 478 0.87 12.69 -4.54
N ARG A 479 -0.44 12.67 -4.32
CA ARG A 479 -1.27 13.87 -4.06
C ARG A 479 -1.27 14.29 -2.60
N GLU A 480 -0.52 13.60 -1.77
CA GLU A 480 -0.40 13.88 -0.34
C GLU A 480 -1.74 13.83 0.43
N TYR A 481 -2.74 13.11 -0.08
CA TYR A 481 -3.99 12.87 0.66
C TYR A 481 -3.82 11.78 1.72
N VAL A 482 -2.88 10.89 1.47
CA VAL A 482 -2.49 9.79 2.33
C VAL A 482 -0.97 9.72 2.38
N GLN A 483 -0.43 9.42 3.53
CA GLN A 483 1.00 9.19 3.72
C GLN A 483 1.25 7.84 4.38
N LYS A 484 2.40 7.24 4.10
CA LYS A 484 2.89 6.13 4.90
C LYS A 484 3.51 6.66 6.17
N GLY A 485 3.13 6.09 7.30
CA GLY A 485 3.66 6.44 8.60
C GLY A 485 3.95 5.22 9.44
N ASP A 486 4.90 5.41 10.34
CA ASP A 486 5.19 4.48 11.43
C ASP A 486 4.76 5.16 12.73
N LYS A 487 3.97 4.47 13.54
CA LYS A 487 3.62 4.91 14.89
C LYS A 487 4.51 4.17 15.88
N LYS A 488 5.19 4.90 16.75
CA LYS A 488 5.87 4.29 17.89
C LYS A 488 4.81 3.78 18.85
N GLY A 489 5.03 2.57 19.38
CA GLY A 489 4.18 2.03 20.44
C GLY A 489 4.25 2.90 21.68
N GLU A 490 3.18 2.83 22.47
CA GLU A 490 3.10 3.43 23.79
C GLU A 490 3.27 2.34 24.84
N GLU A 491 3.95 2.65 25.94
CA GLU A 491 4.09 1.70 27.04
C GLU A 491 2.76 1.64 27.80
N ARG A 492 2.23 0.42 27.93
CA ARG A 492 1.04 0.13 28.72
C ARG A 492 1.39 -0.83 29.83
N THR A 493 0.95 -0.51 31.05
CA THR A 493 1.04 -1.41 32.19
C THR A 493 -0.17 -2.33 32.21
N TYR A 494 0.02 -3.59 32.54
CA TYR A 494 -1.03 -4.59 32.72
C TYR A 494 -0.73 -5.49 33.93
N THR A 495 -1.78 -6.00 34.56
CA THR A 495 -1.69 -6.81 35.76
C THR A 495 -1.61 -8.30 35.42
N VAL A 496 -0.77 -8.99 36.16
CA VAL A 496 -0.65 -10.46 36.11
C VAL A 496 -0.75 -11.01 37.51
N ASP A 497 -1.82 -11.75 37.80
CA ASP A 497 -2.01 -12.45 39.06
C ASP A 497 -1.66 -13.93 38.88
N THR A 498 -0.87 -14.48 39.76
CA THR A 498 -0.39 -15.86 39.68
C THR A 498 -0.71 -16.61 40.97
N LEU A 499 -1.48 -17.68 40.82
CA LEU A 499 -1.68 -18.68 41.86
C LEU A 499 -0.64 -19.77 41.73
N LYS A 500 0.28 -19.86 42.70
CA LYS A 500 1.28 -20.92 42.82
C LYS A 500 1.29 -21.49 44.25
N GLY A 501 1.19 -22.79 44.36
CA GLY A 501 0.91 -23.42 45.67
C GLY A 501 -0.44 -22.88 46.21
N THR A 502 -0.43 -22.33 47.40
CA THR A 502 -1.63 -21.74 48.04
C THR A 502 -1.64 -20.20 48.00
N LYS A 503 -0.69 -19.58 47.30
CA LYS A 503 -0.50 -18.13 47.33
C LYS A 503 -0.83 -17.52 45.98
N VAL A 504 -1.70 -16.49 46.00
CA VAL A 504 -1.91 -15.58 44.88
C VAL A 504 -0.95 -14.40 45.02
N THR A 505 -0.21 -14.10 43.97
CA THR A 505 0.69 -12.95 43.90
C THR A 505 0.36 -12.11 42.67
N SER A 506 0.24 -10.80 42.89
CA SER A 506 -0.01 -9.81 41.81
C SER A 506 1.28 -9.12 41.41
N ARG A 507 1.48 -8.91 40.11
CA ARG A 507 2.61 -8.17 39.54
C ARG A 507 2.15 -7.33 38.38
N GLU A 508 2.63 -6.12 38.32
CA GLU A 508 2.49 -5.26 37.12
C GLU A 508 3.59 -5.62 36.11
N ARG A 509 3.21 -5.72 34.88
CA ARG A 509 4.10 -5.86 33.71
C ARG A 509 3.84 -4.75 32.70
N LYS A 510 4.82 -4.49 31.85
CA LYS A 510 4.77 -3.49 30.81
C LYS A 510 4.85 -4.14 29.46
N GLU A 511 4.06 -3.63 28.51
CA GLU A 511 4.11 -4.04 27.11
C GLU A 511 4.08 -2.79 26.20
N MET A 512 4.66 -2.90 25.00
CA MET A 512 4.55 -1.86 23.99
C MET A 512 3.35 -2.15 23.11
N VAL A 513 2.38 -1.22 23.09
CA VAL A 513 1.14 -1.37 22.33
C VAL A 513 0.98 -0.30 21.25
N GLY A 514 0.23 -0.60 20.22
CA GLY A 514 -0.09 0.37 19.15
C GLY A 514 1.11 0.77 18.28
N SER A 515 2.21 -0.03 18.32
CA SER A 515 3.29 0.13 17.36
C SER A 515 2.80 -0.29 15.98
N GLU A 516 2.94 0.60 15.01
CA GLU A 516 2.53 0.35 13.63
C GLU A 516 3.66 0.73 12.68
N LYS A 517 3.86 -0.06 11.63
CA LYS A 517 4.89 0.19 10.61
C LYS A 517 4.26 0.16 9.22
N GLY A 518 4.62 1.16 8.40
CA GLY A 518 4.21 1.22 7.00
C GLY A 518 2.71 1.35 6.77
N LYS A 519 1.95 1.86 7.74
CA LYS A 519 0.51 2.04 7.66
C LYS A 519 0.15 3.29 6.85
N LEU A 520 -1.05 3.27 6.25
CA LEU A 520 -1.60 4.40 5.51
C LEU A 520 -2.40 5.29 6.47
N LEU A 521 -1.95 6.53 6.60
CA LEU A 521 -2.60 7.55 7.42
C LEU A 521 -3.14 8.67 6.52
N PRO A 522 -4.35 9.15 6.79
CA PRO A 522 -4.85 10.33 6.09
C PRO A 522 -4.06 11.56 6.54
N THR A 523 -3.87 12.50 5.62
CA THR A 523 -3.34 13.83 5.94
C THR A 523 -4.50 14.77 6.24
N ASP A 524 -4.23 15.91 6.89
CA ASP A 524 -5.27 16.92 7.12
C ASP A 524 -5.93 17.38 5.82
N ILE A 525 -5.16 17.56 4.74
CA ILE A 525 -5.74 17.93 3.45
C ILE A 525 -6.57 16.79 2.84
N GLY A 526 -6.18 15.54 3.07
CA GLY A 526 -6.96 14.37 2.66
C GLY A 526 -8.30 14.31 3.37
N ILE A 527 -8.32 14.57 4.67
CA ILE A 527 -9.54 14.64 5.50
C ILE A 527 -10.47 15.75 5.00
N VAL A 528 -9.95 16.97 4.84
CA VAL A 528 -10.74 18.13 4.37
C VAL A 528 -11.33 17.89 2.99
N VAL A 529 -10.57 17.32 2.06
CA VAL A 529 -11.08 16.99 0.72
C VAL A 529 -12.14 15.90 0.80
N ASN A 530 -11.92 14.86 1.61
CA ASN A 530 -12.91 13.82 1.84
C ASN A 530 -14.23 14.39 2.35
N ASP A 531 -14.20 15.19 3.40
CA ASP A 531 -15.39 15.76 4.02
C ASP A 531 -16.13 16.71 3.11
N PHE A 532 -15.38 17.53 2.37
CA PHE A 532 -15.98 18.41 1.36
C PHE A 532 -16.70 17.59 0.27
N LEU A 533 -16.07 16.52 -0.24
CA LEU A 533 -16.67 15.67 -1.26
C LEU A 533 -17.87 14.87 -0.70
N MET A 534 -17.78 14.35 0.51
CA MET A 534 -18.89 13.65 1.17
C MET A 534 -20.11 14.56 1.36
N ALA A 535 -19.90 15.82 1.76
CA ALA A 535 -20.98 16.79 1.98
C ALA A 535 -21.65 17.28 0.70
N ASN A 536 -20.89 17.37 -0.42
CA ASN A 536 -21.36 18.02 -1.64
C ASN A 536 -21.57 17.06 -2.82
N PHE A 537 -20.94 15.89 -2.81
CA PHE A 537 -20.99 14.88 -3.87
C PHE A 537 -21.13 13.47 -3.29
N PRO A 538 -22.15 13.22 -2.44
CA PRO A 538 -22.29 11.93 -1.75
C PRO A 538 -22.41 10.75 -2.71
N ASP A 539 -23.04 10.92 -3.88
CA ASP A 539 -23.18 9.87 -4.88
C ASP A 539 -21.84 9.42 -5.45
N ILE A 540 -20.93 10.36 -5.75
CA ILE A 540 -19.58 10.04 -6.24
C ILE A 540 -18.74 9.34 -5.17
N MET A 541 -18.99 9.67 -3.90
CA MET A 541 -18.28 9.09 -2.76
C MET A 541 -18.88 7.77 -2.30
N ASP A 542 -20.05 7.35 -2.81
CA ASP A 542 -20.69 6.09 -2.44
C ASP A 542 -19.92 4.88 -2.98
N TYR A 543 -19.69 3.88 -2.10
CA TYR A 543 -19.00 2.65 -2.46
C TYR A 543 -19.77 1.83 -3.50
N ASN A 544 -21.10 1.74 -3.34
CA ASN A 544 -21.95 0.98 -4.23
C ASN A 544 -22.03 1.63 -5.62
N PHE A 545 -22.03 2.97 -5.68
CA PHE A 545 -21.98 3.68 -6.96
C PHE A 545 -20.72 3.31 -7.74
N THR A 546 -19.55 3.38 -7.08
CA THR A 546 -18.27 3.06 -7.74
C THR A 546 -18.23 1.60 -8.19
N ALA A 547 -18.70 0.66 -7.36
CA ALA A 547 -18.80 -0.75 -7.72
C ALA A 547 -19.76 -0.98 -8.90
N LYS A 548 -20.92 -0.31 -8.90
CA LYS A 548 -21.89 -0.38 -9.99
C LYS A 548 -21.32 0.12 -11.32
N VAL A 549 -20.60 1.23 -11.29
CA VAL A 549 -19.93 1.77 -12.49
C VAL A 549 -18.90 0.79 -13.05
N GLU A 550 -18.14 0.11 -12.18
CA GLU A 550 -17.22 -0.94 -12.64
C GLU A 550 -17.95 -2.13 -13.27
N GLN A 551 -19.10 -2.52 -12.72
CA GLN A 551 -19.96 -3.55 -13.31
C GLN A 551 -20.54 -3.12 -14.67
N GLN A 552 -20.91 -1.84 -14.82
CA GLN A 552 -21.39 -1.32 -16.11
C GLN A 552 -20.29 -1.36 -17.17
N PHE A 553 -19.04 -1.03 -16.81
CA PHE A 553 -17.91 -1.23 -17.74
C PHE A 553 -17.71 -2.70 -18.13
N ASP A 554 -17.96 -3.64 -17.22
CA ASP A 554 -17.94 -5.06 -17.55
C ASP A 554 -19.08 -5.43 -18.51
N GLN A 555 -20.29 -4.90 -18.29
CA GLN A 555 -21.43 -5.11 -19.19
C GLN A 555 -21.20 -4.51 -20.60
N ILE A 556 -20.55 -3.34 -20.67
CA ILE A 556 -20.15 -2.76 -21.97
C ILE A 556 -19.14 -3.69 -22.66
N ALA A 557 -18.14 -4.21 -21.93
CA ALA A 557 -17.14 -5.11 -22.47
C ALA A 557 -17.74 -6.46 -22.98
N GLU A 558 -18.90 -6.85 -22.46
CA GLU A 558 -19.69 -8.00 -22.89
C GLU A 558 -20.71 -7.69 -23.99
N GLY A 559 -20.79 -6.43 -24.45
CA GLY A 559 -21.76 -5.97 -25.45
C GLY A 559 -23.20 -5.90 -24.94
N LYS A 560 -23.41 -5.88 -23.61
CA LYS A 560 -24.75 -5.86 -22.99
C LYS A 560 -25.27 -4.45 -22.68
N GLU A 561 -24.39 -3.45 -22.67
CA GLU A 561 -24.71 -2.05 -22.40
C GLU A 561 -23.97 -1.13 -23.37
N GLU A 562 -24.66 -0.07 -23.83
CA GLU A 562 -24.10 0.94 -24.71
C GLU A 562 -23.41 2.03 -23.90
N TRP A 563 -22.10 2.26 -24.14
CA TRP A 563 -21.28 3.18 -23.37
C TRP A 563 -21.79 4.63 -23.40
N ASN A 564 -22.27 5.11 -24.55
CA ASN A 564 -22.83 6.47 -24.71
C ASN A 564 -24.11 6.67 -23.89
N THR A 565 -24.94 5.65 -23.77
CA THR A 565 -26.16 5.70 -22.97
C THR A 565 -25.81 5.80 -21.49
N MET A 566 -24.91 4.97 -21.02
CA MET A 566 -24.39 5.01 -19.64
C MET A 566 -23.82 6.40 -19.31
N MET A 567 -22.99 6.96 -20.19
CA MET A 567 -22.38 8.27 -20.00
C MET A 567 -23.39 9.43 -19.93
N LYS A 568 -24.40 9.42 -20.79
CA LYS A 568 -25.46 10.43 -20.78
C LYS A 568 -26.31 10.38 -19.51
N VAL A 569 -26.60 9.18 -19.01
CA VAL A 569 -27.31 9.00 -17.73
C VAL A 569 -26.50 9.57 -16.58
N PHE A 570 -25.19 9.28 -16.54
CA PHE A 570 -24.30 9.80 -15.52
C PHE A 570 -24.20 11.34 -15.57
N ASP A 571 -23.93 11.91 -16.73
CA ASP A 571 -23.69 13.36 -16.88
C ASP A 571 -24.94 14.18 -16.54
N LYS A 572 -26.13 13.68 -16.88
CA LYS A 572 -27.43 14.31 -16.57
C LYS A 572 -27.64 14.56 -15.06
N SER A 573 -27.09 13.72 -14.20
CA SER A 573 -27.19 13.88 -12.74
C SER A 573 -25.98 14.60 -12.16
N PHE A 574 -24.82 14.41 -12.75
CA PHE A 574 -23.54 14.90 -12.23
C PHE A 574 -23.33 16.40 -12.52
N GLU A 575 -23.54 16.86 -13.74
CA GLU A 575 -23.29 18.25 -14.13
C GLU A 575 -24.11 19.28 -13.33
N PRO A 576 -25.44 19.12 -13.13
CA PRO A 576 -26.21 20.05 -12.30
C PRO A 576 -25.71 20.13 -10.85
N THR A 577 -25.21 19.01 -10.29
CA THR A 577 -24.66 18.99 -8.95
C THR A 577 -23.35 19.78 -8.89
N VAL A 578 -22.47 19.62 -9.88
CA VAL A 578 -21.23 20.41 -10.00
C VAL A 578 -21.54 21.91 -10.08
N ASP A 579 -22.47 22.30 -10.93
CA ASP A 579 -22.87 23.70 -11.12
C ASP A 579 -23.45 24.29 -9.85
N LYS A 580 -24.33 23.56 -9.17
CA LYS A 580 -24.91 23.96 -7.87
C LYS A 580 -23.81 24.25 -6.84
N VAL A 581 -22.86 23.32 -6.67
CA VAL A 581 -21.79 23.46 -5.68
C VAL A 581 -20.80 24.56 -6.08
N MET A 582 -20.49 24.69 -7.38
CA MET A 582 -19.57 25.71 -7.88
C MET A 582 -20.13 27.12 -7.58
N ASN A 583 -21.44 27.32 -7.76
CA ASN A 583 -22.10 28.62 -7.62
C ASN A 583 -22.58 28.93 -6.20
N ALA A 584 -22.65 27.93 -5.30
CA ALA A 584 -23.02 28.13 -3.91
C ALA A 584 -22.06 29.12 -3.23
N ARG A 585 -22.59 30.07 -2.45
CA ARG A 585 -21.80 30.93 -1.57
C ARG A 585 -21.51 30.15 -0.28
N SER A 586 -20.25 30.11 0.13
CA SER A 586 -19.85 29.54 1.42
C SER A 586 -19.35 30.67 2.32
N GLU A 587 -19.89 30.79 3.52
CA GLU A 587 -19.46 31.76 4.54
C GLU A 587 -18.09 31.39 5.11
N HIS A 588 -17.77 30.09 5.18
CA HIS A 588 -16.50 29.56 5.65
C HIS A 588 -15.80 28.73 4.58
N LYS A 589 -14.47 28.71 4.59
CA LYS A 589 -13.69 27.82 3.74
C LYS A 589 -13.77 26.39 4.28
N ALA A 590 -13.81 25.41 3.38
CA ALA A 590 -13.78 24.02 3.79
C ALA A 590 -12.52 23.72 4.62
N GLY A 591 -12.69 22.96 5.71
CA GLY A 591 -11.61 22.61 6.64
C GLY A 591 -11.26 23.69 7.66
N GLU A 592 -12.08 24.72 7.82
CA GLU A 592 -11.98 25.69 8.91
C GLU A 592 -12.84 25.23 10.09
N ARG A 593 -12.21 25.04 11.27
CA ARG A 593 -12.86 24.66 12.50
C ARG A 593 -12.59 25.72 13.57
N GLN A 594 -13.63 26.29 14.15
CA GLN A 594 -13.52 27.18 15.29
C GLN A 594 -13.31 26.34 16.56
N LEU A 595 -12.20 26.58 17.26
CA LEU A 595 -11.85 25.88 18.51
C LEU A 595 -12.49 26.54 19.74
N GLY A 596 -12.68 27.85 19.69
CA GLY A 596 -13.19 28.65 20.79
C GLY A 596 -12.75 30.10 20.69
N LYS A 597 -12.54 30.75 21.84
CA LYS A 597 -12.04 32.12 21.94
C LYS A 597 -10.78 32.15 22.80
N GLU A 598 -9.81 33.01 22.43
CA GLU A 598 -8.65 33.30 23.24
C GLU A 598 -9.07 33.96 24.56
N PRO A 599 -8.67 33.43 25.73
CA PRO A 599 -9.15 33.95 27.05
C PRO A 599 -8.78 35.42 27.31
N GLU A 600 -7.61 35.87 26.82
CA GLU A 600 -7.09 37.20 27.08
C GLU A 600 -7.75 38.30 26.24
N THR A 601 -8.00 38.00 24.95
CA THR A 601 -8.51 39.02 24.00
C THR A 601 -9.95 38.82 23.57
N GLY A 602 -10.54 37.63 23.86
CA GLY A 602 -11.87 37.26 23.41
C GLY A 602 -11.98 36.97 21.92
N LYS A 603 -10.84 37.02 21.17
CA LYS A 603 -10.79 36.78 19.73
C LYS A 603 -11.05 35.31 19.40
N PRO A 604 -11.71 35.01 18.28
CA PRO A 604 -11.95 33.62 17.88
C PRO A 604 -10.67 32.93 17.48
N VAL A 605 -10.55 31.64 17.82
CA VAL A 605 -9.44 30.78 17.50
C VAL A 605 -9.92 29.73 16.48
N PHE A 606 -9.26 29.67 15.35
CA PHE A 606 -9.57 28.74 14.26
C PHE A 606 -8.39 27.85 13.96
N VAL A 607 -8.66 26.61 13.55
CA VAL A 607 -7.67 25.77 12.85
C VAL A 607 -8.15 25.57 11.41
N LYS A 608 -7.24 25.65 10.43
CA LYS A 608 -7.57 25.57 9.01
C LYS A 608 -6.37 25.21 8.15
N ILE A 609 -6.64 24.86 6.89
CA ILE A 609 -5.58 24.66 5.89
C ILE A 609 -5.10 26.01 5.37
N GLY A 610 -3.87 26.38 5.70
CA GLY A 610 -3.19 27.55 5.16
C GLY A 610 -2.44 27.26 3.86
N ARG A 611 -1.76 28.30 3.32
CA ARG A 611 -0.97 28.18 2.08
C ARG A 611 0.12 27.11 2.16
N PHE A 612 0.74 26.96 3.33
CA PHE A 612 1.90 26.09 3.55
C PHE A 612 1.60 24.87 4.44
N GLY A 613 0.33 24.56 4.67
CA GLY A 613 -0.12 23.47 5.52
C GLY A 613 -1.13 23.89 6.57
N PRO A 614 -1.50 23.01 7.51
CA PRO A 614 -2.44 23.33 8.58
C PRO A 614 -1.89 24.42 9.50
N VAL A 615 -2.76 25.37 9.88
CA VAL A 615 -2.41 26.49 10.75
C VAL A 615 -3.50 26.75 11.79
N VAL A 616 -3.10 27.24 12.95
CA VAL A 616 -4.00 27.86 13.91
C VAL A 616 -4.00 29.37 13.68
N GLN A 617 -5.16 30.00 13.74
CA GLN A 617 -5.34 31.44 13.59
C GLN A 617 -6.07 31.99 14.81
N ILE A 618 -5.58 33.09 15.35
CA ILE A 618 -6.29 33.89 16.38
C ILE A 618 -6.72 35.21 15.74
N GLY A 619 -8.01 35.50 15.85
CA GLY A 619 -8.64 36.67 15.25
C GLY A 619 -9.17 36.40 13.84
N SER A 620 -9.96 37.34 13.31
CA SER A 620 -10.56 37.29 11.98
C SER A 620 -9.97 38.34 11.05
N ALA A 621 -10.28 38.24 9.75
CA ALA A 621 -9.85 39.24 8.78
C ALA A 621 -10.55 40.60 8.96
N ASP A 622 -11.70 40.60 9.64
CA ASP A 622 -12.53 41.76 9.91
C ASP A 622 -12.13 42.50 11.21
N ASP A 623 -11.18 41.94 11.98
CA ASP A 623 -10.68 42.54 13.18
C ASP A 623 -9.78 43.75 12.86
N THR A 624 -9.73 44.72 13.76
CA THR A 624 -8.86 45.91 13.63
C THR A 624 -7.38 45.57 13.59
N GLU A 625 -6.99 44.48 14.21
CA GLU A 625 -5.64 43.95 14.21
C GLU A 625 -5.53 42.74 13.27
N LYS A 626 -4.38 42.62 12.62
CA LYS A 626 -4.12 41.45 11.74
C LYS A 626 -4.16 40.16 12.55
N PRO A 627 -4.81 39.10 12.00
CA PRO A 627 -4.80 37.79 12.64
C PRO A 627 -3.40 37.25 12.87
N ARG A 628 -3.19 36.59 14.00
CA ARG A 628 -1.96 35.84 14.31
C ARG A 628 -2.07 34.42 13.81
N PHE A 629 -0.96 33.87 13.32
CA PHE A 629 -0.91 32.51 12.78
C PHE A 629 0.21 31.73 13.43
N SER A 630 -0.06 30.46 13.76
CA SER A 630 0.93 29.47 14.14
C SER A 630 0.75 28.20 13.32
N GLN A 631 1.84 27.55 12.93
CA GLN A 631 1.77 26.31 12.16
C GLN A 631 1.43 25.13 13.06
N LEU A 632 0.54 24.25 12.59
CA LEU A 632 0.19 23.03 13.30
C LEU A 632 1.39 22.05 13.26
N PRO A 633 1.85 21.53 14.39
CA PRO A 633 2.88 20.49 14.42
C PRO A 633 2.42 19.21 13.72
N SER A 634 3.38 18.43 13.20
CA SER A 634 3.09 17.21 12.40
C SER A 634 2.49 16.05 13.20
N ASP A 635 2.54 16.11 14.51
CA ASP A 635 1.94 15.16 15.45
C ASP A 635 0.52 15.53 15.87
N LYS A 636 0.02 16.70 15.44
CA LYS A 636 -1.33 17.20 15.68
C LYS A 636 -2.10 17.30 14.37
N SER A 637 -3.41 17.10 14.45
CA SER A 637 -4.33 17.16 13.31
C SER A 637 -5.38 18.25 13.52
N ILE A 638 -5.88 18.80 12.41
CA ILE A 638 -6.97 19.78 12.46
C ILE A 638 -8.25 19.23 13.13
N GLU A 639 -8.45 17.91 13.11
CA GLU A 639 -9.61 17.28 13.74
C GLU A 639 -9.50 17.18 15.26
N THR A 640 -8.30 16.89 15.76
CA THR A 640 -8.10 16.48 17.15
C THR A 640 -7.55 17.59 18.05
N ILE A 641 -6.92 18.64 17.49
CA ILE A 641 -6.36 19.72 18.30
C ILE A 641 -7.44 20.40 19.16
N THR A 642 -7.14 20.57 20.45
CA THR A 642 -7.98 21.32 21.40
C THR A 642 -7.67 22.81 21.39
N LEU A 643 -8.52 23.63 22.04
CA LEU A 643 -8.27 25.06 22.19
C LEU A 643 -7.01 25.31 23.00
N GLU A 644 -6.80 24.57 24.08
CA GLU A 644 -5.65 24.70 24.98
C GLU A 644 -4.35 24.40 24.21
N GLU A 645 -4.32 23.29 23.48
CA GLU A 645 -3.17 22.92 22.66
C GLU A 645 -2.87 23.95 21.57
N ALA A 646 -3.93 24.51 20.95
CA ALA A 646 -3.81 25.55 19.94
C ALA A 646 -3.21 26.85 20.50
N LEU A 647 -3.63 27.25 21.70
CA LEU A 647 -3.09 28.44 22.38
C LEU A 647 -1.63 28.29 22.79
N GLU A 648 -1.21 27.05 23.17
CA GLU A 648 0.19 26.77 23.48
C GLU A 648 1.13 27.08 22.30
N LEU A 649 0.65 26.88 21.06
CA LEU A 649 1.47 27.14 19.86
C LEU A 649 1.82 28.63 19.67
N PHE A 650 1.09 29.55 20.31
CA PHE A 650 1.35 30.98 20.26
C PHE A 650 2.31 31.48 21.36
N LYS A 651 2.68 30.60 22.29
CA LYS A 651 3.77 30.89 23.26
C LYS A 651 5.16 30.79 22.63
N LEU A 652 5.26 30.34 21.40
CA LEU A 652 6.47 30.37 20.59
C LEU A 652 6.50 31.65 19.71
N PRO A 653 7.67 32.26 19.45
CA PRO A 653 8.99 31.85 19.93
C PRO A 653 9.21 32.22 21.42
N ARG A 654 9.93 31.34 22.15
CA ARG A 654 10.32 31.57 23.54
C ARG A 654 11.84 31.59 23.69
N THR A 655 12.40 32.57 24.43
CA THR A 655 13.79 32.57 24.85
C THR A 655 13.95 31.62 26.03
N ILE A 656 14.88 30.68 25.94
CA ILE A 656 15.14 29.66 26.97
C ILE A 656 16.40 29.91 27.78
N GLY A 657 17.19 30.90 27.40
CA GLY A 657 18.40 31.32 28.05
C GLY A 657 19.39 31.96 27.08
N GLU A 658 20.60 32.22 27.55
CA GLU A 658 21.70 32.76 26.75
C GLU A 658 22.82 31.73 26.60
N PHE A 659 23.47 31.74 25.44
CA PHE A 659 24.64 30.95 25.13
C PHE A 659 25.65 31.82 24.33
N GLU A 660 26.90 31.83 24.73
CA GLU A 660 27.96 32.65 24.10
C GLU A 660 27.58 34.14 23.92
N GLY A 661 26.80 34.70 24.87
CA GLY A 661 26.40 36.12 24.84
C GLY A 661 25.24 36.43 23.86
N SER A 662 24.55 35.42 23.36
CA SER A 662 23.39 35.56 22.49
C SER A 662 22.22 34.71 23.00
N ASP A 663 21.02 35.24 22.81
CA ASP A 663 19.78 34.52 23.17
C ASP A 663 19.63 33.19 22.41
N VAL A 664 19.23 32.16 23.13
CA VAL A 664 18.79 30.90 22.57
C VAL A 664 17.25 30.89 22.53
N VAL A 665 16.72 30.89 21.33
CA VAL A 665 15.27 31.02 21.09
C VAL A 665 14.71 29.74 20.44
N ILE A 666 13.68 29.17 21.04
CA ILE A 666 12.91 28.10 20.44
C ILE A 666 11.74 28.70 19.65
N GLY A 667 11.61 28.32 18.40
CA GLY A 667 10.51 28.76 17.54
C GLY A 667 9.96 27.64 16.68
N ALA A 668 8.84 27.90 16.03
CA ALA A 668 8.25 27.02 15.02
C ALA A 668 8.22 27.75 13.68
N GLY A 669 8.64 27.08 12.62
CA GLY A 669 8.69 27.64 11.29
C GLY A 669 8.24 26.66 10.20
N ARG A 670 8.32 27.09 8.95
CA ARG A 670 7.88 26.32 7.76
C ARG A 670 8.45 24.89 7.68
N PHE A 671 9.63 24.67 8.24
CA PHE A 671 10.33 23.38 8.22
C PHE A 671 10.23 22.60 9.54
N GLY A 672 9.34 23.04 10.43
CA GLY A 672 9.16 22.48 11.77
C GLY A 672 9.76 23.35 12.88
N PRO A 673 9.76 22.86 14.13
CA PRO A 673 10.34 23.58 15.26
C PRO A 673 11.86 23.63 15.15
N TYR A 674 12.42 24.73 15.66
CA TYR A 674 13.85 25.02 15.56
C TYR A 674 14.39 25.71 16.82
N VAL A 675 15.70 25.58 17.03
CA VAL A 675 16.49 26.42 17.89
C VAL A 675 17.13 27.53 17.04
N MET A 676 17.01 28.78 17.44
CA MET A 676 17.70 29.92 16.86
C MET A 676 18.75 30.42 17.84
N HIS A 677 20.00 30.53 17.40
CA HIS A 677 21.10 31.14 18.13
C HIS A 677 21.98 31.90 17.15
N ASP A 678 22.33 33.14 17.46
CA ASP A 678 23.13 34.03 16.61
C ASP A 678 22.65 34.06 15.14
N LYS A 679 21.32 34.22 14.94
CA LYS A 679 20.65 34.22 13.62
C LYS A 679 20.82 32.93 12.80
N LYS A 680 21.37 31.87 13.39
CA LYS A 680 21.45 30.55 12.79
C LYS A 680 20.33 29.64 13.33
N TYR A 681 19.79 28.81 12.46
CA TYR A 681 18.66 27.94 12.77
C TYR A 681 19.10 26.49 12.79
N VAL A 682 18.74 25.76 13.84
CA VAL A 682 18.97 24.33 14.01
C VAL A 682 17.62 23.65 14.16
N SER A 683 17.26 22.74 13.25
CA SER A 683 15.99 22.01 13.35
C SER A 683 15.99 21.10 14.56
N LEU A 684 14.91 21.09 15.32
CA LEU A 684 14.69 20.10 16.37
C LEU A 684 14.48 18.70 15.76
N PRO A 685 14.90 17.63 16.42
CA PRO A 685 14.60 16.26 16.00
C PRO A 685 13.09 16.02 15.86
N LYS A 686 12.70 15.16 14.91
CA LYS A 686 11.28 14.83 14.74
C LYS A 686 10.71 14.21 16.03
N GLY A 687 9.56 14.72 16.47
CA GLY A 687 8.87 14.28 17.68
C GLY A 687 9.36 14.95 18.99
N THR A 688 10.24 15.92 18.91
CA THR A 688 10.63 16.73 20.08
C THR A 688 9.59 17.82 20.31
N ASP A 689 9.03 17.87 21.52
CA ASP A 689 8.12 18.93 21.94
C ASP A 689 8.89 20.25 22.17
N PRO A 690 8.68 21.30 21.35
CA PRO A 690 9.40 22.56 21.46
C PRO A 690 9.16 23.28 22.79
N MET A 691 8.09 22.95 23.50
CA MET A 691 7.77 23.54 24.80
C MET A 691 8.60 22.93 25.94
N LYS A 692 9.13 21.72 25.75
CA LYS A 692 9.90 20.99 26.78
C LYS A 692 11.41 21.05 26.58
N VAL A 693 11.89 21.60 25.47
CA VAL A 693 13.34 21.70 25.18
C VAL A 693 14.04 22.56 26.23
N THR A 694 15.08 22.01 26.86
CA THR A 694 15.92 22.71 27.83
C THR A 694 17.05 23.49 27.15
N LEU A 695 17.70 24.38 27.88
CA LEU A 695 18.84 25.13 27.35
C LEU A 695 20.02 24.20 27.04
N GLU A 696 20.25 23.18 27.87
CA GLU A 696 21.33 22.20 27.68
C GLU A 696 21.15 21.41 26.41
N GLU A 697 19.93 20.93 26.17
CA GLU A 697 19.57 20.20 24.93
C GLU A 697 19.74 21.09 23.69
N ALA A 698 19.32 22.35 23.77
CA ALA A 698 19.49 23.31 22.69
C ALA A 698 20.97 23.59 22.38
N ILE A 699 21.81 23.76 23.41
CA ILE A 699 23.28 23.97 23.27
C ILE A 699 23.90 22.73 22.61
N GLN A 700 23.51 21.53 23.03
CA GLN A 700 24.00 20.29 22.43
C GLN A 700 23.67 20.25 20.92
N LEU A 701 22.43 20.54 20.53
CA LEU A 701 22.01 20.59 19.12
C LEU A 701 22.78 21.63 18.30
N ILE A 702 23.05 22.81 18.89
CA ILE A 702 23.85 23.83 18.26
C ILE A 702 25.29 23.33 18.05
N GLY A 703 25.87 22.67 19.05
CA GLY A 703 27.18 22.04 18.98
C GLY A 703 27.29 20.98 17.89
N GLU A 704 26.37 20.03 17.87
CA GLU A 704 26.30 18.99 16.85
C GLU A 704 26.18 19.56 15.42
N LYS A 705 25.40 20.62 15.27
CA LYS A 705 25.25 21.31 13.98
C LYS A 705 26.55 21.99 13.54
N ARG A 706 27.25 22.65 14.46
CA ARG A 706 28.55 23.27 14.19
C ARG A 706 29.60 22.23 13.79
N GLU A 707 29.66 21.11 14.50
CA GLU A 707 30.57 20.01 14.14
C GLU A 707 30.23 19.41 12.75
N GLN A 708 28.96 19.25 12.43
CA GLN A 708 28.54 18.79 11.11
C GLN A 708 28.92 19.78 10.02
N GLU A 709 28.79 21.10 10.27
CA GLU A 709 29.20 22.13 9.34
C GLU A 709 30.72 22.16 9.16
N GLN A 710 31.52 22.00 10.23
CA GLN A 710 32.98 21.87 10.15
C GLN A 710 33.38 20.62 9.34
N LYS A 711 32.79 19.46 9.62
CA LYS A 711 33.04 18.20 8.86
C LYS A 711 32.60 18.28 7.41
N ARG A 712 31.69 19.19 7.09
CA ARG A 712 31.25 19.45 5.72
C ARG A 712 32.27 20.23 4.89
N HIS A 713 32.98 21.17 5.47
CA HIS A 713 34.00 21.93 4.79
C HIS A 713 35.32 21.18 4.79
N ILE A 714 35.77 20.72 3.60
CA ILE A 714 37.04 20.01 3.41
C ILE A 714 38.14 21.03 3.12
N LYS A 715 37.91 21.98 2.18
CA LYS A 715 38.89 22.99 1.78
C LYS A 715 38.22 24.20 1.17
N ALA A 716 38.73 25.37 1.52
CA ALA A 716 38.44 26.67 0.89
C ALA A 716 39.72 27.22 0.24
N PHE A 717 39.58 28.06 -0.76
CA PHE A 717 40.68 28.63 -1.52
C PHE A 717 40.77 30.14 -1.34
N ASN A 718 41.95 30.64 -1.06
CA ASN A 718 42.21 32.08 -0.91
C ASN A 718 42.16 32.83 -2.25
N GLU A 719 42.38 32.10 -3.36
CA GLU A 719 42.38 32.62 -4.73
C GLU A 719 40.98 33.01 -5.21
N ASP A 720 39.99 32.31 -4.77
CA ASP A 720 38.58 32.61 -5.05
C ASP A 720 37.67 32.05 -3.93
N ALA A 721 37.14 32.94 -3.11
CA ALA A 721 36.23 32.59 -2.00
C ALA A 721 34.92 31.92 -2.42
N LYS A 722 34.64 31.88 -3.72
CA LYS A 722 33.47 31.18 -4.25
C LYS A 722 33.68 29.67 -4.51
N LEU A 723 34.96 29.24 -4.46
CA LEU A 723 35.35 27.86 -4.67
C LEU A 723 35.60 27.16 -3.34
N GLU A 724 34.82 26.12 -3.07
CA GLU A 724 34.94 25.29 -1.88
C GLU A 724 34.87 23.80 -2.23
N VAL A 725 35.62 23.00 -1.51
CA VAL A 725 35.48 21.54 -1.51
C VAL A 725 34.67 21.15 -0.28
N LEU A 726 33.52 20.55 -0.50
CA LEU A 726 32.57 20.19 0.54
C LEU A 726 32.32 18.69 0.57
N ASN A 727 31.99 18.15 1.74
CA ASN A 727 31.56 16.77 1.90
C ASN A 727 30.03 16.69 1.87
N GLY A 728 29.49 15.81 1.03
CA GLY A 728 28.06 15.60 0.86
C GLY A 728 27.63 14.15 1.09
N ARG A 729 26.33 13.90 1.04
CA ARG A 729 25.73 12.57 1.24
C ARG A 729 26.34 11.46 0.32
N TYR A 730 26.87 11.84 -0.84
CA TYR A 730 27.44 10.94 -1.83
C TYR A 730 28.96 11.06 -1.98
N GLY A 731 29.62 11.66 -1.00
CA GLY A 731 31.05 11.95 -0.96
C GLY A 731 31.41 13.39 -1.30
N PRO A 732 32.71 13.71 -1.37
CA PRO A 732 33.20 15.05 -1.67
C PRO A 732 32.71 15.60 -3.01
N TYR A 733 32.44 16.91 -3.04
CA TYR A 733 32.03 17.64 -4.24
C TYR A 733 32.57 19.08 -4.20
N ILE A 734 32.63 19.71 -5.36
CA ILE A 734 33.09 21.10 -5.49
C ILE A 734 31.85 22.00 -5.57
N ALA A 735 31.81 23.01 -4.70
CA ALA A 735 30.85 24.10 -4.78
C ALA A 735 31.56 25.34 -5.39
N TYR A 736 30.97 25.87 -6.48
CA TYR A 736 31.51 27.05 -7.15
C TYR A 736 30.36 27.92 -7.70
N ASP A 737 30.39 29.20 -7.33
CA ASP A 737 29.42 30.25 -7.73
C ASP A 737 27.94 29.78 -7.60
N GLY A 738 27.62 29.18 -6.44
CA GLY A 738 26.28 28.67 -6.12
C GLY A 738 25.84 27.37 -6.83
N LYS A 739 26.76 26.72 -7.57
CA LYS A 739 26.54 25.45 -8.23
C LYS A 739 27.40 24.35 -7.62
N ASN A 740 26.89 23.11 -7.63
CA ASN A 740 27.60 21.94 -7.12
C ASN A 740 28.07 21.05 -8.26
N TYR A 741 29.35 20.73 -8.26
CA TYR A 741 30.02 19.92 -9.26
C TYR A 741 30.48 18.60 -8.64
N ARG A 742 30.17 17.50 -9.29
CA ARG A 742 30.52 16.17 -8.80
C ARG A 742 32.02 15.90 -8.97
N MET A 743 32.65 15.52 -7.88
CA MET A 743 34.05 15.08 -7.92
C MET A 743 34.13 13.61 -8.41
N PRO A 744 35.12 13.27 -9.29
CA PRO A 744 35.40 11.89 -9.66
C PRO A 744 35.74 11.03 -8.44
N LYS A 745 35.21 9.80 -8.38
CA LYS A 745 35.41 8.90 -7.22
C LYS A 745 36.90 8.64 -6.89
N ALA A 746 37.78 8.62 -7.91
CA ALA A 746 39.22 8.44 -7.72
C ALA A 746 39.90 9.57 -6.94
N LEU A 747 39.27 10.75 -6.85
CA LEU A 747 39.79 11.92 -6.15
C LEU A 747 39.17 12.12 -4.77
N HIS A 748 38.20 11.27 -4.36
CA HIS A 748 37.52 11.44 -3.09
C HIS A 748 38.46 11.38 -1.88
N GLU A 749 39.44 10.48 -1.88
CA GLU A 749 40.41 10.32 -0.78
C GLU A 749 41.44 11.48 -0.74
N LYS A 750 41.65 12.16 -1.87
CA LYS A 750 42.55 13.29 -2.01
C LYS A 750 41.84 14.64 -2.05
N ALA A 751 40.56 14.68 -1.70
CA ALA A 751 39.74 15.89 -1.80
C ALA A 751 40.32 17.11 -1.05
N ALA A 752 41.04 16.90 0.07
CA ALA A 752 41.70 17.94 0.84
C ALA A 752 43.02 18.43 0.21
N GLU A 753 43.63 17.62 -0.66
CA GLU A 753 44.94 17.93 -1.26
C GLU A 753 44.81 18.68 -2.60
N LEU A 754 43.64 18.66 -3.23
CA LEU A 754 43.39 19.25 -4.53
C LEU A 754 43.77 20.75 -4.53
N SER A 755 44.49 21.18 -5.57
CA SER A 755 44.81 22.59 -5.82
C SER A 755 43.62 23.34 -6.41
N TYR A 756 43.67 24.67 -6.38
CA TYR A 756 42.69 25.53 -7.04
C TYR A 756 42.53 25.20 -8.53
N ALA A 757 43.66 25.01 -9.24
CA ALA A 757 43.69 24.73 -10.65
C ALA A 757 42.98 23.38 -10.98
N GLU A 758 43.21 22.32 -10.21
CA GLU A 758 42.61 21.03 -10.38
C GLU A 758 41.08 21.08 -10.10
N CYS A 759 40.66 21.82 -9.10
CA CYS A 759 39.24 22.04 -8.82
C CYS A 759 38.54 22.79 -9.97
N MET A 760 39.18 23.83 -10.51
CA MET A 760 38.65 24.60 -11.65
C MET A 760 38.63 23.77 -12.95
N GLU A 761 39.60 22.88 -13.13
CA GLU A 761 39.57 21.93 -14.26
C GLU A 761 38.34 20.99 -14.20
N ILE A 762 38.02 20.48 -13.01
CA ILE A 762 36.81 19.67 -12.79
C ILE A 762 35.54 20.48 -13.06
N VAL A 763 35.50 21.74 -12.61
CA VAL A 763 34.35 22.65 -12.82
C VAL A 763 34.17 22.92 -14.31
N ASN A 764 35.24 23.22 -15.04
CA ASN A 764 35.21 23.56 -16.48
C ASN A 764 34.89 22.36 -17.38
N ASN A 765 35.32 21.17 -16.99
CA ASN A 765 35.07 19.92 -17.73
C ASN A 765 33.75 19.25 -17.34
N ALA A 766 33.01 19.76 -16.34
CA ALA A 766 31.72 19.19 -15.94
C ALA A 766 30.65 19.46 -17.01
N PRO A 767 29.83 18.46 -17.39
CA PRO A 767 28.69 18.70 -18.26
C PRO A 767 27.74 19.69 -17.60
N GLU A 768 27.22 20.64 -18.39
CA GLU A 768 26.29 21.65 -17.87
C GLU A 768 25.19 21.00 -17.01
N PRO A 769 25.01 21.45 -15.78
CA PRO A 769 23.96 20.87 -14.91
C PRO A 769 22.61 21.10 -15.56
N LYS A 770 21.92 20.04 -15.96
CA LYS A 770 20.53 20.11 -16.44
C LYS A 770 19.72 20.83 -15.39
N GLY A 771 19.33 22.05 -15.69
CA GLY A 771 18.61 22.92 -14.78
C GLY A 771 17.39 22.18 -14.21
N ARG A 772 17.31 22.06 -12.89
CA ARG A 772 16.09 21.67 -12.20
C ARG A 772 15.02 22.71 -12.56
N LYS A 773 14.13 22.38 -13.50
CA LYS A 773 12.88 23.12 -13.65
C LYS A 773 12.21 23.11 -12.28
N ARG A 774 12.13 24.25 -11.63
CA ARG A 774 11.29 24.44 -10.45
C ARG A 774 9.87 24.01 -10.83
N LYS A 775 9.41 22.88 -10.28
CA LYS A 775 7.99 22.48 -10.29
C LYS A 775 7.22 23.36 -9.33
#